data_0bc2d1a89779e2d23d9bab03ff0ced65
#
_entry.id   0bc2d1a89779e2d23d9bab03ff0ced65
#
_cell.length_a   1.000
_cell.length_b   1.000
_cell.length_c   1.000
_cell.angle_alpha   90.00
_cell.angle_beta   90.00
_cell.angle_gamma   90.00
#
_symmetry.space_group_name_H-M   'P 1'
#
loop_
_entity.id
_entity.type
_entity.pdbx_description
1 polymer ?
#
loop_
_entity_poly.entity_id
_entity_poly.type
_entity_poly.pdbx_seq_one_letter_code
_entity_poly.pdbx_strand_id
1 'polypeptide(L)'
;SELTSSSNETEFTIKSAVMWNCQAEKSVMNLVITEQLTLGAGCDLVIENGRVLDEVAVSTTSSLELTSRLDISVVDRGVPISGAIIQFDGIDYITNGAGEVSIVAIARLVSAQGDTTGTNQNVIFQYQNYNELITWNTSFAKSHRFVVSTLDVDEITSGDLTLESIWSPYYLESDLTIPLGRTLTLVNGVVIRVSDGVKISILGTLNAGSATLSSTGFGDRWSGLVMESQYSNLILSGTNLIESSPAITYQGGTLDANEVSISRSSSSKPLVVVNEQNGGSFSLTNSLLSDASAACIDVIETSIKLHLADVQLDRCNGPAIRAENAHLDMTNISVGSGSSDGIILANVIGSVDGLEGLEFDGIGHLMKLDYINNNLQISRVNGSVGGSAGISGANNRALNLDSIRLIGAPAIDLDSSAGIISNLILEGQGFGVGLSSHHGRYSAGLVLENITLSNYAVGIDLHADGADTTSSLSIINGDISAATALSVDNYPISVDSASITGGIDVTGSIVAELIDVPVQQELSIYGGASVEFSQRIHLESRFLDMVKPATYSLSATYSDGTILSSSIAGKYVAPEVKLQARFAQPSFDVTLVSLQIVANSLGHPLETESLSMFEIIALDVPIDFTLVENQAPSINSVTPDSTVEIMQTIAFESIVDAVDDFDNSENLTYQWQIFDSDGIEIYSYAAKNPVNQLTIASPGNYLLQVSVTDSNLAQSSEIIPFEVKLLDSDNDYLSTCDDNTWYDLTAIRSCGPDVYDADDDNDGIIDSRDVWPLDSCAWQDTDGDGHPDEINCPEGMETELFEDQDDDGDGTPDILEGSSTSSNQFDSVTLILLVIIVVVVGVFIIRSRRGLQE
;
A
#
# COMPACT_ATOMS: atom_id res chain seq x y z
N SER A 1 36.41 -16.03 83.13
CA SER A 1 35.22 -16.92 83.11
C SER A 1 35.35 -17.81 81.86
N GLU A 2 35.52 -19.15 82.10
CA GLU A 2 35.46 -20.14 81.02
C GLU A 2 34.03 -20.22 80.50
N LEU A 3 33.79 -19.80 79.25
CA LEU A 3 32.54 -20.03 78.59
C LEU A 3 32.68 -21.45 77.92
N THR A 4 32.18 -22.46 78.60
CA THR A 4 32.00 -23.79 78.01
C THR A 4 30.53 -23.91 77.61
N SER A 5 30.20 -23.83 76.34
CA SER A 5 28.88 -24.14 75.85
C SER A 5 28.86 -25.54 75.23
N SER A 6 27.90 -26.33 75.57
CA SER A 6 27.69 -27.66 75.03
C SER A 6 26.51 -27.78 74.12
N SER A 7 25.98 -26.66 73.63
CA SER A 7 24.89 -26.68 72.68
C SER A 7 25.21 -25.91 71.39
N ASN A 8 25.04 -26.54 70.28
CA ASN A 8 25.44 -26.09 68.92
C ASN A 8 24.58 -24.97 68.32
N GLU A 9 23.63 -24.33 69.00
CA GLU A 9 22.66 -23.50 68.34
C GLU A 9 22.38 -22.13 68.95
N THR A 10 23.06 -21.75 70.01
CA THR A 10 22.84 -20.46 70.60
C THR A 10 24.02 -19.49 70.36
N GLU A 11 23.74 -18.37 69.73
CA GLU A 11 24.70 -17.25 69.58
C GLU A 11 24.91 -16.54 70.89
N PHE A 12 26.18 -16.48 71.37
CA PHE A 12 26.55 -15.76 72.51
C PHE A 12 27.02 -14.32 72.14
N THR A 13 26.33 -13.34 72.71
CA THR A 13 26.69 -11.94 72.39
C THR A 13 27.32 -11.33 73.64
N ILE A 14 28.56 -10.81 73.54
CA ILE A 14 29.23 -10.02 74.54
C ILE A 14 29.16 -8.55 74.14
N LYS A 15 28.49 -7.74 75.03
CA LYS A 15 28.24 -6.30 74.78
C LYS A 15 29.19 -5.44 75.58
N SER A 16 30.48 -5.75 75.63
CA SER A 16 31.50 -4.96 76.32
C SER A 16 32.83 -5.29 75.61
N ALA A 17 33.82 -4.39 75.84
CA ALA A 17 35.20 -4.64 75.40
C ALA A 17 35.74 -5.87 76.14
N VAL A 18 36.40 -6.74 75.37
CA VAL A 18 36.91 -8.00 75.92
C VAL A 18 38.42 -8.03 75.81
N MET A 19 39.11 -8.34 76.89
CA MET A 19 40.51 -8.75 76.90
C MET A 19 40.54 -10.27 77.04
N TRP A 20 41.06 -10.97 76.06
CA TRP A 20 41.11 -12.43 76.02
C TRP A 20 42.59 -12.87 76.16
N ASN A 21 42.84 -13.50 77.28
CA ASN A 21 44.18 -14.02 77.60
C ASN A 21 44.12 -15.58 77.53
N CYS A 22 44.82 -16.19 76.65
CA CYS A 22 45.00 -17.64 76.57
C CYS A 22 46.51 -17.96 76.40
N GLN A 23 46.93 -19.16 76.80
CA GLN A 23 48.34 -19.61 76.68
C GLN A 23 48.55 -20.67 75.58
N ALA A 24 47.53 -20.86 74.70
CA ALA A 24 47.47 -21.76 73.61
C ALA A 24 46.28 -21.41 72.69
N GLU A 25 46.21 -22.05 71.58
CA GLU A 25 45.05 -21.99 70.66
C GLU A 25 43.74 -22.35 71.39
N LYS A 26 42.78 -21.49 71.20
CA LYS A 26 41.40 -21.69 71.72
C LYS A 26 40.40 -21.51 70.61
N SER A 27 39.46 -22.45 70.55
CA SER A 27 38.30 -22.34 69.64
C SER A 27 37.02 -22.10 70.42
N VAL A 28 36.18 -21.18 69.95
CA VAL A 28 34.86 -20.84 70.44
C VAL A 28 33.86 -20.75 69.33
N MET A 29 32.69 -21.38 69.51
CA MET A 29 31.66 -21.36 68.46
C MET A 29 30.60 -20.30 68.73
N ASN A 30 30.03 -19.73 67.70
CA ASN A 30 28.85 -18.85 67.71
C ASN A 30 29.01 -17.62 68.62
N LEU A 31 30.17 -17.02 68.69
CA LEU A 31 30.44 -15.86 69.57
C LEU A 31 30.37 -14.53 68.78
N VAL A 32 29.59 -13.60 69.27
CA VAL A 32 29.54 -12.22 68.74
C VAL A 32 30.05 -11.25 69.81
N ILE A 33 31.06 -10.46 69.45
CA ILE A 33 31.59 -9.40 70.27
C ILE A 33 31.21 -8.06 69.62
N THR A 34 30.47 -7.25 70.36
CA THR A 34 29.94 -5.98 69.84
C THR A 34 30.84 -4.77 70.10
N GLU A 35 31.85 -4.92 70.91
CA GLU A 35 32.84 -3.88 71.22
C GLU A 35 34.25 -4.41 70.97
N GLN A 36 35.26 -3.64 71.34
CA GLN A 36 36.67 -3.96 71.09
C GLN A 36 37.08 -5.30 71.68
N LEU A 37 37.81 -6.12 70.89
CA LEU A 37 38.48 -7.33 71.34
C LEU A 37 40.01 -7.12 71.39
N THR A 38 40.62 -7.40 72.58
CA THR A 38 42.05 -7.37 72.72
C THR A 38 42.58 -8.76 73.08
N LEU A 39 43.50 -9.29 72.23
CA LEU A 39 44.19 -10.58 72.56
C LEU A 39 45.52 -10.39 73.25
N GLY A 40 45.70 -11.03 74.42
CA GLY A 40 46.96 -11.09 75.16
C GLY A 40 48.03 -11.84 74.40
N ALA A 41 49.32 -11.62 74.77
CA ALA A 41 50.47 -12.23 74.08
C ALA A 41 50.42 -13.79 74.16
N GLY A 42 50.67 -14.40 72.97
CA GLY A 42 50.64 -15.82 72.78
C GLY A 42 49.26 -16.46 72.76
N CYS A 43 48.23 -15.69 72.57
CA CYS A 43 46.84 -16.15 72.44
C CYS A 43 46.42 -16.25 70.97
N ASP A 44 46.22 -17.42 70.47
CA ASP A 44 45.58 -17.68 69.17
C ASP A 44 44.11 -18.07 69.45
N LEU A 45 43.20 -17.20 68.99
CA LEU A 45 41.74 -17.37 69.15
C LEU A 45 41.07 -17.67 67.82
N VAL A 46 40.44 -18.78 67.74
CA VAL A 46 39.55 -19.14 66.64
C VAL A 46 38.09 -18.95 67.06
N ILE A 47 37.33 -18.12 66.41
CA ILE A 47 35.89 -17.98 66.63
C ILE A 47 35.17 -18.58 65.42
N GLU A 48 34.63 -19.79 65.56
CA GLU A 48 33.86 -20.43 64.53
C GLU A 48 32.47 -19.86 64.47
N ASN A 49 32.07 -19.44 63.21
CA ASN A 49 30.78 -18.87 62.94
C ASN A 49 30.46 -17.65 63.83
N GLY A 50 31.44 -16.80 64.14
CA GLY A 50 31.28 -15.65 65.01
C GLY A 50 31.63 -14.34 64.34
N ARG A 51 31.44 -13.24 65.09
CA ARG A 51 31.72 -11.89 64.59
C ARG A 51 32.31 -11.00 65.74
N VAL A 52 33.22 -10.15 65.32
CA VAL A 52 33.66 -9.00 66.16
C VAL A 52 33.26 -7.76 65.34
N LEU A 53 32.42 -6.93 65.95
CA LEU A 53 31.78 -5.80 65.26
C LEU A 53 32.58 -4.49 65.39
N ASP A 54 33.54 -4.45 66.30
CA ASP A 54 34.40 -3.29 66.57
C ASP A 54 35.89 -3.66 66.33
N GLU A 55 36.80 -2.79 66.81
CA GLU A 55 38.24 -2.91 66.63
C GLU A 55 38.80 -4.21 67.31
N VAL A 56 39.74 -4.81 66.63
CA VAL A 56 40.47 -5.96 67.12
C VAL A 56 41.93 -5.59 67.32
N ALA A 57 42.44 -5.71 68.59
CA ALA A 57 43.84 -5.46 68.90
C ALA A 57 44.51 -6.81 69.19
N VAL A 58 45.56 -7.17 68.43
CA VAL A 58 46.34 -8.39 68.64
C VAL A 58 47.78 -8.05 68.96
N SER A 59 48.41 -8.82 69.88
CA SER A 59 49.81 -8.72 70.13
C SER A 59 50.66 -9.36 68.99
N THR A 60 51.96 -9.09 68.97
CA THR A 60 52.88 -9.62 67.93
C THR A 60 53.01 -11.13 67.90
N THR A 61 52.51 -11.79 68.93
CA THR A 61 52.55 -13.27 69.04
C THR A 61 51.16 -13.91 69.14
N SER A 62 50.13 -13.21 68.69
CA SER A 62 48.70 -13.60 68.79
C SER A 62 47.99 -13.46 67.45
N SER A 63 46.97 -14.25 67.24
CA SER A 63 46.10 -14.16 66.07
C SER A 63 44.62 -14.34 66.47
N LEU A 64 43.75 -13.65 65.73
CA LEU A 64 42.32 -13.93 65.73
C LEU A 64 41.91 -14.47 64.33
N GLU A 65 41.36 -15.61 64.30
CA GLU A 65 40.74 -16.19 63.14
C GLU A 65 39.22 -16.27 63.38
N LEU A 66 38.49 -15.56 62.57
CA LEU A 66 37.06 -15.71 62.44
C LEU A 66 36.76 -16.60 61.25
N THR A 67 35.97 -17.64 61.47
CA THR A 67 35.53 -18.48 60.38
C THR A 67 34.03 -18.29 60.16
N SER A 68 33.63 -18.45 58.95
CA SER A 68 32.24 -18.53 58.54
C SER A 68 31.95 -19.92 57.99
N ARG A 69 30.69 -20.27 58.02
CA ARG A 69 30.22 -21.58 57.59
C ARG A 69 29.26 -21.45 56.44
N LEU A 70 29.44 -22.28 55.42
CA LEU A 70 28.51 -22.54 54.37
C LEU A 70 27.89 -23.92 54.55
N ASP A 71 26.63 -23.98 54.89
CA ASP A 71 25.88 -25.20 54.99
C ASP A 71 25.20 -25.51 53.66
N ILE A 72 25.51 -26.61 53.12
CA ILE A 72 25.01 -27.06 51.80
C ILE A 72 24.15 -28.30 52.00
N SER A 73 22.96 -28.27 51.43
CA SER A 73 22.11 -29.45 51.26
C SER A 73 21.89 -29.71 49.80
N VAL A 74 21.95 -30.98 49.40
CA VAL A 74 21.72 -31.46 48.03
C VAL A 74 20.58 -32.46 48.05
N VAL A 75 19.58 -32.20 47.20
CA VAL A 75 18.40 -33.06 47.11
C VAL A 75 18.01 -33.28 45.65
N ASP A 76 17.47 -34.46 45.34
CA ASP A 76 16.73 -34.76 44.16
C ASP A 76 15.22 -34.82 44.49
N ARG A 77 14.44 -33.85 44.03
CA ARG A 77 12.99 -33.73 44.30
C ARG A 77 12.63 -33.98 45.76
N GLY A 78 13.47 -33.43 46.64
CA GLY A 78 13.31 -33.54 48.11
C GLY A 78 13.94 -34.77 48.77
N VAL A 79 14.46 -35.67 47.99
CA VAL A 79 15.24 -36.83 48.51
C VAL A 79 16.71 -36.42 48.64
N PRO A 80 17.32 -36.58 49.87
CA PRO A 80 18.73 -36.23 50.06
C PRO A 80 19.67 -37.02 49.18
N ILE A 81 20.65 -36.34 48.56
CA ILE A 81 21.68 -36.96 47.71
C ILE A 81 22.98 -37.08 48.52
N SER A 82 23.40 -38.34 48.76
CA SER A 82 24.68 -38.63 49.35
C SER A 82 25.75 -38.78 48.27
N GLY A 83 26.97 -38.30 48.52
CA GLY A 83 28.11 -38.48 47.61
C GLY A 83 28.23 -37.42 46.52
N ALA A 84 27.43 -36.34 46.59
CA ALA A 84 27.64 -35.18 45.76
C ALA A 84 28.92 -34.44 46.17
N ILE A 85 29.66 -33.95 45.20
CA ILE A 85 30.95 -33.26 45.40
C ILE A 85 30.73 -31.74 45.38
N ILE A 86 31.20 -31.09 46.41
CA ILE A 86 31.24 -29.63 46.50
C ILE A 86 32.70 -29.20 46.54
N GLN A 87 33.17 -28.57 45.47
CA GLN A 87 34.56 -28.09 45.40
C GLN A 87 34.64 -26.62 45.88
N PHE A 88 35.54 -26.40 46.87
CA PHE A 88 35.83 -25.09 47.39
C PHE A 88 37.31 -24.96 47.66
N ASP A 89 37.94 -23.93 47.19
CA ASP A 89 39.38 -23.63 47.29
C ASP A 89 40.29 -24.85 46.92
N GLY A 90 39.85 -25.61 45.84
CA GLY A 90 40.53 -26.78 45.37
C GLY A 90 40.38 -28.03 46.23
N ILE A 91 39.52 -28.01 47.26
CA ILE A 91 39.20 -29.14 48.13
C ILE A 91 37.80 -29.65 47.78
N ASP A 92 37.67 -30.98 47.67
CA ASP A 92 36.40 -31.65 47.45
C ASP A 92 35.75 -32.02 48.80
N TYR A 93 34.56 -31.54 49.02
CA TYR A 93 33.69 -31.88 50.13
C TYR A 93 32.56 -32.76 49.65
N ILE A 94 32.25 -33.83 50.33
CA ILE A 94 31.28 -34.80 49.91
C ILE A 94 30.06 -34.81 50.84
N THR A 95 28.85 -34.76 50.23
CA THR A 95 27.62 -34.83 51.02
C THR A 95 27.44 -36.15 51.76
N ASN A 96 26.91 -36.10 52.97
CA ASN A 96 26.61 -37.23 53.82
C ASN A 96 25.30 -37.96 53.42
N GLY A 97 24.89 -38.96 54.21
CA GLY A 97 23.64 -39.70 53.99
C GLY A 97 22.36 -38.88 54.10
N ALA A 98 22.42 -37.68 54.68
CA ALA A 98 21.36 -36.71 54.73
C ALA A 98 21.45 -35.66 53.60
N GLY A 99 22.38 -35.85 52.62
CA GLY A 99 22.59 -34.90 51.55
C GLY A 99 23.27 -33.58 51.98
N GLU A 100 23.92 -33.56 53.11
CA GLU A 100 24.43 -32.36 53.70
C GLU A 100 25.93 -32.32 53.78
N VAL A 101 26.51 -31.16 53.65
CA VAL A 101 27.93 -30.89 53.91
C VAL A 101 28.11 -29.47 54.41
N SER A 102 29.07 -29.26 55.28
CA SER A 102 29.41 -27.95 55.78
C SER A 102 30.86 -27.59 55.40
N ILE A 103 31.05 -26.41 54.89
CA ILE A 103 32.33 -25.86 54.52
C ILE A 103 32.66 -24.70 55.45
N VAL A 104 33.84 -24.72 56.05
CA VAL A 104 34.32 -23.65 56.89
C VAL A 104 35.42 -22.89 56.16
N ALA A 105 35.30 -21.56 56.16
CA ALA A 105 36.30 -20.68 55.51
C ALA A 105 36.66 -19.52 56.42
N ILE A 106 37.86 -18.96 56.26
CA ILE A 106 38.28 -17.80 57.03
C ILE A 106 37.49 -16.58 56.55
N ALA A 107 36.75 -16.01 57.50
CA ALA A 107 35.97 -14.77 57.35
C ALA A 107 36.80 -13.53 57.58
N ARG A 108 37.71 -13.61 58.57
CA ARG A 108 38.66 -12.54 58.90
C ARG A 108 39.85 -13.15 59.69
N LEU A 109 41.01 -12.72 59.29
CA LEU A 109 42.24 -13.09 60.00
C LEU A 109 42.93 -11.80 60.43
N VAL A 110 43.07 -11.62 61.75
CA VAL A 110 43.82 -10.46 62.36
C VAL A 110 45.06 -11.02 63.00
N SER A 111 46.19 -10.58 62.57
CA SER A 111 47.55 -10.95 63.10
C SER A 111 48.49 -9.82 63.11
N ALA A 112 49.69 -10.02 63.57
CA ALA A 112 50.80 -9.02 63.52
C ALA A 112 51.16 -8.64 62.06
N GLN A 113 50.82 -9.46 61.08
CA GLN A 113 51.08 -9.23 59.66
C GLN A 113 50.01 -8.37 58.98
N GLY A 114 48.85 -8.19 59.64
CA GLY A 114 47.75 -7.41 59.07
C GLY A 114 46.34 -7.99 59.39
N ASP A 115 45.33 -7.27 58.96
CA ASP A 115 43.96 -7.62 59.03
C ASP A 115 43.45 -7.92 57.61
N THR A 116 42.98 -9.13 57.43
CA THR A 116 42.44 -9.59 56.16
C THR A 116 40.99 -10.07 56.34
N THR A 117 40.09 -9.60 55.49
CA THR A 117 38.68 -9.98 55.48
C THR A 117 38.41 -10.98 54.36
N GLY A 118 37.44 -11.83 54.58
CA GLY A 118 36.96 -12.76 53.54
C GLY A 118 36.52 -12.11 52.28
N THR A 119 36.63 -12.80 51.20
CA THR A 119 36.31 -12.37 49.83
C THR A 119 35.21 -13.24 49.22
N ASN A 120 34.71 -12.80 48.08
CA ASN A 120 33.85 -13.63 47.27
C ASN A 120 34.65 -14.80 46.69
N GLN A 121 34.27 -16.02 47.01
CA GLN A 121 34.86 -17.25 46.56
C GLN A 121 33.87 -18.07 45.74
N ASN A 122 34.35 -18.83 44.79
CA ASN A 122 33.54 -19.71 43.99
C ASN A 122 33.39 -21.06 44.66
N VAL A 123 32.17 -21.54 44.70
CA VAL A 123 31.85 -22.89 45.19
C VAL A 123 31.23 -23.64 44.00
N ILE A 124 31.82 -24.74 43.64
CA ILE A 124 31.42 -25.55 42.50
C ILE A 124 30.73 -26.81 43.02
N PHE A 125 29.48 -26.98 42.66
CA PHE A 125 28.75 -28.19 42.93
C PHE A 125 28.90 -29.16 41.72
N GLN A 126 29.24 -30.40 41.99
CA GLN A 126 29.35 -31.44 40.96
C GLN A 126 28.66 -32.72 41.42
N TYR A 127 27.79 -33.25 40.60
CA TYR A 127 27.14 -34.52 40.83
C TYR A 127 26.75 -35.13 39.50
N GLN A 128 27.29 -36.30 39.17
CA GLN A 128 27.18 -36.93 37.84
C GLN A 128 27.62 -35.96 36.74
N ASN A 129 26.72 -35.54 35.87
CA ASN A 129 26.99 -34.55 34.79
C ASN A 129 26.63 -33.11 35.21
N TYR A 130 26.21 -32.90 36.45
CA TYR A 130 25.77 -31.62 36.95
C TYR A 130 26.94 -30.80 37.47
N ASN A 131 27.00 -29.56 37.01
CA ASN A 131 28.02 -28.62 37.46
C ASN A 131 27.36 -27.23 37.65
N GLU A 132 27.27 -26.77 38.87
CA GLU A 132 26.74 -25.48 39.20
C GLU A 132 27.75 -24.65 39.99
N LEU A 133 27.86 -23.36 39.65
CA LEU A 133 28.76 -22.43 40.32
C LEU A 133 27.94 -21.44 41.11
N ILE A 134 28.23 -21.35 42.43
CA ILE A 134 27.73 -20.26 43.25
C ILE A 134 28.88 -19.41 43.77
N THR A 135 28.58 -18.17 44.09
CA THR A 135 29.55 -17.28 44.77
C THR A 135 29.16 -17.16 46.25
N TRP A 136 30.13 -17.42 47.09
CA TRP A 136 29.99 -17.25 48.53
C TRP A 136 30.94 -16.15 49.04
N ASN A 137 30.39 -15.12 49.71
CA ASN A 137 31.23 -14.19 50.45
C ASN A 137 31.57 -14.80 51.79
N THR A 138 32.83 -15.21 51.96
CA THR A 138 33.31 -15.90 53.13
C THR A 138 33.30 -15.07 54.39
N SER A 139 33.00 -13.76 54.32
CA SER A 139 32.79 -12.93 55.52
C SER A 139 31.48 -13.25 56.27
N PHE A 140 30.56 -13.99 55.66
CA PHE A 140 29.26 -14.25 56.22
C PHE A 140 28.89 -15.76 56.14
N ALA A 141 28.27 -16.31 57.20
CA ALA A 141 27.67 -17.62 57.14
C ALA A 141 26.50 -17.63 56.13
N LYS A 142 26.35 -18.70 55.41
CA LYS A 142 25.31 -18.87 54.40
C LYS A 142 24.84 -20.33 54.39
N SER A 143 23.57 -20.53 54.13
CA SER A 143 23.04 -21.85 53.72
C SER A 143 22.67 -21.83 52.29
N HIS A 144 22.92 -22.91 51.58
CA HIS A 144 22.53 -23.05 50.18
C HIS A 144 21.99 -24.46 49.96
N ARG A 145 20.93 -24.56 49.14
CA ARG A 145 20.34 -25.83 48.79
C ARG A 145 20.51 -26.04 47.29
N PHE A 146 21.27 -27.05 46.90
CA PHE A 146 21.28 -27.51 45.53
C PHE A 146 20.15 -28.51 45.31
N VAL A 147 19.35 -28.26 44.30
CA VAL A 147 18.25 -29.14 43.92
C VAL A 147 18.66 -29.81 42.61
N VAL A 148 18.88 -31.10 42.61
CA VAL A 148 19.10 -31.88 41.42
C VAL A 148 17.79 -32.59 41.13
N SER A 149 17.20 -32.29 40.00
CA SER A 149 15.97 -32.92 39.56
C SER A 149 16.14 -33.39 38.14
N THR A 150 16.34 -34.68 37.96
CA THR A 150 16.37 -35.24 36.60
C THR A 150 14.97 -35.23 36.00
N LEU A 151 14.85 -34.71 34.82
CA LEU A 151 13.62 -34.79 34.07
C LEU A 151 13.56 -36.16 33.37
N ASP A 152 12.67 -37.03 33.84
CA ASP A 152 12.45 -38.31 33.19
C ASP A 152 11.55 -38.14 31.96
N VAL A 153 12.10 -38.48 30.79
CA VAL A 153 11.41 -38.40 29.48
C VAL A 153 10.14 -39.24 29.45
N ASP A 154 10.10 -40.32 30.24
CA ASP A 154 8.95 -41.23 30.26
C ASP A 154 7.76 -40.69 31.07
N GLU A 155 7.98 -39.74 31.95
CA GLU A 155 6.90 -39.14 32.74
C GLU A 155 5.89 -38.41 31.84
N ILE A 156 6.34 -37.63 30.85
CA ILE A 156 5.45 -36.89 29.94
C ILE A 156 4.69 -37.83 28.99
N THR A 157 5.22 -39.01 28.70
CA THR A 157 4.53 -39.97 27.84
C THR A 157 3.36 -40.63 28.54
N SER A 158 3.40 -40.76 29.86
CA SER A 158 2.36 -41.38 30.68
C SER A 158 1.21 -40.42 31.03
N GLY A 159 1.42 -39.11 31.07
CA GLY A 159 0.43 -38.12 31.42
C GLY A 159 0.91 -36.70 31.20
N ASP A 160 0.10 -35.67 31.55
CA ASP A 160 0.54 -34.31 31.62
C ASP A 160 1.53 -34.13 32.76
N LEU A 161 2.55 -33.30 32.58
CA LEU A 161 3.60 -33.10 33.58
C LEU A 161 3.68 -31.62 33.96
N THR A 162 3.70 -31.34 35.23
CA THR A 162 3.93 -30.02 35.80
C THR A 162 5.21 -30.01 36.61
N LEU A 163 6.15 -29.13 36.27
CA LEU A 163 7.39 -28.94 37.00
C LEU A 163 7.25 -27.79 37.98
N GLU A 164 7.60 -28.08 39.22
CA GLU A 164 7.50 -27.13 40.37
C GLU A 164 8.84 -26.42 40.61
N SER A 165 8.83 -25.13 40.88
CA SER A 165 10.05 -24.32 41.10
C SER A 165 10.87 -24.78 42.33
N ILE A 166 10.24 -25.40 43.29
CA ILE A 166 10.91 -25.86 44.54
C ILE A 166 11.93 -26.99 44.28
N TRP A 167 11.80 -27.68 43.12
CA TRP A 167 12.69 -28.72 42.68
C TRP A 167 13.70 -28.28 41.63
N SER A 168 13.75 -26.99 41.31
CA SER A 168 14.73 -26.43 40.38
C SER A 168 16.14 -26.44 40.95
N PRO A 169 17.16 -26.62 40.08
CA PRO A 169 17.08 -26.85 38.64
C PRO A 169 16.76 -28.32 38.28
N TYR A 170 15.94 -28.45 37.23
CA TYR A 170 15.75 -29.74 36.55
C TYR A 170 16.85 -29.94 35.51
N TYR A 171 17.27 -31.19 35.31
CA TYR A 171 18.28 -31.48 34.32
C TYR A 171 17.76 -32.41 33.23
N LEU A 172 17.95 -32.02 32.00
CA LEU A 172 17.56 -32.78 30.81
C LEU A 172 18.81 -33.26 30.08
N GLU A 173 19.08 -34.54 30.07
CA GLU A 173 20.29 -35.14 29.51
C GLU A 173 20.09 -35.79 28.15
N SER A 174 18.84 -35.99 27.73
CA SER A 174 18.48 -36.57 26.43
C SER A 174 17.31 -35.81 25.82
N ASP A 175 17.12 -35.98 24.54
CA ASP A 175 16.00 -35.35 23.80
C ASP A 175 14.68 -35.65 24.49
N LEU A 176 13.91 -34.58 24.75
CA LEU A 176 12.56 -34.68 25.29
C LEU A 176 11.56 -34.44 24.15
N THR A 177 10.63 -35.36 24.01
CA THR A 177 9.48 -35.17 23.12
C THR A 177 8.21 -35.02 23.94
N ILE A 178 7.52 -33.91 23.78
CA ILE A 178 6.17 -33.70 24.34
C ILE A 178 5.17 -34.27 23.34
N PRO A 179 4.53 -35.42 23.63
CA PRO A 179 3.69 -36.10 22.64
C PRO A 179 2.41 -35.34 22.35
N LEU A 180 1.80 -35.65 21.22
CA LEU A 180 0.50 -35.08 20.84
C LEU A 180 -0.55 -35.36 21.93
N GLY A 181 -1.26 -34.29 22.32
CA GLY A 181 -2.28 -34.35 23.38
C GLY A 181 -1.75 -34.39 24.78
N ARG A 182 -0.42 -34.18 24.98
CA ARG A 182 0.22 -34.04 26.30
C ARG A 182 0.66 -32.61 26.53
N THR A 183 0.67 -32.21 27.80
CA THR A 183 1.09 -30.88 28.23
C THR A 183 2.25 -30.96 29.21
N LEU A 184 3.32 -30.25 28.92
CA LEU A 184 4.37 -29.94 29.87
C LEU A 184 4.17 -28.52 30.38
N THR A 185 3.96 -28.36 31.65
CA THR A 185 3.80 -27.06 32.31
C THR A 185 5.01 -26.73 33.18
N LEU A 186 5.64 -25.60 32.94
CA LEU A 186 6.71 -25.04 33.76
C LEU A 186 6.11 -23.90 34.60
N VAL A 187 5.96 -24.06 35.90
CA VAL A 187 5.49 -22.97 36.74
C VAL A 187 6.55 -21.88 36.89
N ASN A 188 6.15 -20.71 37.35
CA ASN A 188 7.06 -19.57 37.53
C ASN A 188 8.26 -19.94 38.42
N GLY A 189 9.47 -19.57 37.97
CA GLY A 189 10.71 -19.81 38.67
C GLY A 189 11.33 -21.20 38.41
N VAL A 190 10.75 -22.01 37.56
CA VAL A 190 11.39 -23.26 37.13
C VAL A 190 12.64 -22.99 36.34
N VAL A 191 13.72 -23.69 36.68
CA VAL A 191 14.97 -23.67 35.89
C VAL A 191 15.19 -25.07 35.34
N ILE A 192 15.39 -25.15 34.00
CA ILE A 192 15.81 -26.39 33.34
C ILE A 192 17.23 -26.20 32.79
N ARG A 193 18.13 -27.09 33.15
CA ARG A 193 19.48 -27.20 32.61
C ARG A 193 19.49 -28.29 31.57
N VAL A 194 19.75 -27.92 30.33
CA VAL A 194 19.70 -28.86 29.19
C VAL A 194 21.12 -29.16 28.74
N SER A 195 21.42 -30.42 28.55
CA SER A 195 22.73 -30.88 28.11
C SER A 195 23.03 -30.46 26.66
N ASP A 196 24.32 -30.42 26.31
CA ASP A 196 24.80 -30.05 24.99
C ASP A 196 24.15 -30.89 23.88
N GLY A 197 23.65 -30.23 22.83
CA GLY A 197 23.00 -30.84 21.69
C GLY A 197 21.59 -31.40 21.93
N VAL A 198 21.10 -31.43 23.16
CA VAL A 198 19.75 -31.92 23.51
C VAL A 198 18.68 -30.93 23.08
N LYS A 199 17.55 -31.42 22.53
CA LYS A 199 16.41 -30.65 22.09
C LYS A 199 15.14 -31.02 22.87
N ILE A 200 14.17 -30.09 22.86
CA ILE A 200 12.81 -30.34 23.32
C ILE A 200 11.89 -30.26 22.07
N SER A 201 11.43 -31.41 21.59
CA SER A 201 10.49 -31.53 20.49
C SER A 201 9.05 -31.40 20.98
N ILE A 202 8.29 -30.47 20.44
CA ILE A 202 6.93 -30.16 20.85
C ILE A 202 5.96 -30.68 19.77
N LEU A 203 5.30 -31.81 20.05
CA LEU A 203 4.17 -32.28 19.24
C LEU A 203 2.83 -32.02 19.97
N GLY A 204 2.84 -31.87 21.27
CA GLY A 204 1.73 -31.46 22.14
C GLY A 204 1.86 -30.01 22.57
N THR A 205 1.74 -29.74 23.88
CA THR A 205 1.76 -28.40 24.46
C THR A 205 2.93 -28.24 25.44
N LEU A 206 3.75 -27.20 25.24
CA LEU A 206 4.63 -26.64 26.27
C LEU A 206 4.06 -25.31 26.75
N ASN A 207 3.77 -25.22 28.03
CA ASN A 207 3.34 -24.01 28.68
C ASN A 207 4.37 -23.59 29.74
N ALA A 208 5.13 -22.53 29.46
CA ALA A 208 6.16 -22.03 30.36
C ALA A 208 5.84 -20.63 30.85
N GLY A 209 5.69 -20.47 32.15
CA GLY A 209 5.65 -19.18 32.81
C GLY A 209 7.04 -18.54 32.89
N SER A 210 7.30 -17.73 33.91
CA SER A 210 8.63 -17.11 34.15
C SER A 210 9.69 -18.18 34.47
N ALA A 211 10.00 -19.02 33.52
CA ALA A 211 10.96 -20.12 33.62
C ALA A 211 12.29 -19.78 32.94
N THR A 212 13.34 -20.50 33.26
CA THR A 212 14.65 -20.38 32.59
C THR A 212 15.09 -21.71 32.05
N LEU A 213 15.33 -21.78 30.74
CA LEU A 213 15.94 -22.92 30.08
C LEU A 213 17.34 -22.52 29.61
N SER A 214 18.35 -23.24 30.01
CA SER A 214 19.74 -22.91 29.71
C SER A 214 20.61 -24.16 29.59
N SER A 215 21.81 -24.02 29.03
CA SER A 215 22.75 -25.13 28.98
C SER A 215 23.25 -25.53 30.38
N THR A 216 23.77 -26.78 30.48
CA THR A 216 24.35 -27.31 31.72
C THR A 216 25.73 -26.74 32.02
N GLY A 217 26.55 -26.40 31.01
CA GLY A 217 27.92 -25.94 31.17
C GLY A 217 28.23 -24.63 30.42
N PHE A 218 29.35 -24.02 30.81
CA PHE A 218 29.84 -22.85 30.11
C PHE A 218 30.40 -23.22 28.72
N GLY A 219 29.79 -22.68 27.69
CA GLY A 219 30.17 -22.98 26.31
C GLY A 219 29.32 -24.06 25.64
N ASP A 220 28.56 -24.84 26.41
CA ASP A 220 27.59 -25.80 25.88
C ASP A 220 26.42 -25.12 25.22
N ARG A 221 25.78 -25.78 24.26
CA ARG A 221 24.62 -25.25 23.56
C ARG A 221 23.57 -26.34 23.33
N TRP A 222 22.46 -26.21 23.97
CA TRP A 222 21.32 -27.10 23.71
C TRP A 222 20.63 -26.75 22.40
N SER A 223 19.91 -27.69 21.79
CA SER A 223 19.34 -27.55 20.44
C SER A 223 17.94 -26.92 20.42
N GLY A 224 17.51 -26.30 21.54
CA GLY A 224 16.33 -25.48 21.61
C GLY A 224 14.99 -26.19 21.63
N LEU A 225 13.96 -25.40 21.47
CA LEU A 225 12.57 -25.81 21.35
C LEU A 225 12.22 -25.99 19.88
N VAL A 226 11.70 -27.17 19.52
CA VAL A 226 11.42 -27.51 18.12
C VAL A 226 9.95 -27.86 17.95
N MET A 227 9.24 -27.09 17.14
CA MET A 227 7.83 -27.27 16.80
C MET A 227 7.71 -27.87 15.41
N GLU A 228 7.42 -29.16 15.33
CA GLU A 228 7.45 -29.93 14.07
C GLU A 228 6.05 -30.25 13.53
N SER A 229 4.96 -29.89 14.21
CA SER A 229 3.61 -30.29 13.87
C SER A 229 2.63 -29.13 13.87
N GLN A 230 1.61 -29.19 13.03
CA GLN A 230 0.45 -28.27 13.09
C GLN A 230 -0.28 -28.29 14.45
N TYR A 231 -0.10 -29.31 15.24
CA TYR A 231 -0.68 -29.47 16.58
C TYR A 231 0.24 -29.02 17.70
N SER A 232 1.49 -28.68 17.37
CA SER A 232 2.43 -28.12 18.35
C SER A 232 1.86 -26.85 18.95
N ASN A 233 1.95 -26.75 20.28
CA ASN A 233 1.51 -25.55 20.98
C ASN A 233 2.58 -25.12 21.98
N LEU A 234 3.20 -23.96 21.75
CA LEU A 234 4.26 -23.39 22.57
C LEU A 234 3.79 -22.05 23.13
N ILE A 235 3.62 -22.00 24.43
CA ILE A 235 3.21 -20.81 25.18
C ILE A 235 4.33 -20.43 26.12
N LEU A 236 4.93 -19.27 25.91
CA LEU A 236 6.00 -18.72 26.73
C LEU A 236 5.59 -17.37 27.31
N SER A 237 5.72 -17.18 28.62
CA SER A 237 5.41 -15.93 29.28
C SER A 237 6.47 -15.58 30.30
N GLY A 238 7.26 -14.53 30.07
CA GLY A 238 8.37 -14.13 30.95
C GLY A 238 9.50 -15.17 30.99
N THR A 239 9.62 -15.99 29.95
CA THR A 239 10.57 -17.14 29.90
C THR A 239 11.94 -16.69 29.39
N ASN A 240 13.01 -17.23 29.98
CA ASN A 240 14.37 -17.01 29.52
C ASN A 240 14.90 -18.25 28.80
N LEU A 241 15.35 -18.09 27.56
CA LEU A 241 16.03 -19.13 26.79
C LEU A 241 17.48 -18.71 26.57
N ILE A 242 18.40 -19.44 27.16
CA ILE A 242 19.81 -19.03 27.22
C ILE A 242 20.71 -20.16 26.68
N GLU A 243 21.72 -19.78 25.90
CA GLU A 243 22.75 -20.69 25.41
C GLU A 243 22.20 -21.84 24.59
N SER A 244 21.33 -21.52 23.65
CA SER A 244 20.72 -22.48 22.70
C SER A 244 21.17 -22.26 21.26
N SER A 245 20.93 -23.23 20.40
CA SER A 245 21.39 -23.17 19.02
C SER A 245 20.55 -24.01 18.05
N PRO A 246 19.44 -23.46 17.51
CA PRO A 246 18.71 -22.25 17.82
C PRO A 246 17.94 -22.37 19.14
N ALA A 247 17.35 -21.27 19.61
CA ALA A 247 16.45 -21.32 20.78
C ALA A 247 15.08 -21.87 20.42
N ILE A 248 14.54 -21.39 19.29
CA ILE A 248 13.25 -21.83 18.77
C ILE A 248 13.39 -22.18 17.31
N THR A 249 12.93 -23.34 16.94
CA THR A 249 12.72 -23.76 15.55
C THR A 249 11.22 -23.96 15.34
N TYR A 250 10.61 -23.12 14.52
CA TYR A 250 9.19 -23.17 14.20
C TYR A 250 8.98 -23.73 12.80
N GLN A 251 8.26 -24.86 12.71
CA GLN A 251 7.84 -25.49 11.46
C GLN A 251 6.32 -25.63 11.33
N GLY A 252 5.58 -25.23 12.37
CA GLY A 252 4.13 -25.22 12.39
C GLY A 252 3.54 -25.23 13.81
N GLY A 253 2.21 -25.13 13.89
CA GLY A 253 1.50 -25.11 15.16
C GLY A 253 1.28 -23.68 15.69
N THR A 254 0.98 -23.57 16.98
CA THR A 254 0.76 -22.27 17.63
C THR A 254 1.95 -21.93 18.50
N LEU A 255 2.61 -20.81 18.21
CA LEU A 255 3.59 -20.18 19.07
C LEU A 255 3.01 -18.87 19.60
N ASP A 256 2.94 -18.75 20.92
CA ASP A 256 2.59 -17.55 21.64
C ASP A 256 3.65 -17.24 22.70
N ALA A 257 4.52 -16.29 22.39
CA ALA A 257 5.66 -15.93 23.22
C ALA A 257 5.55 -14.43 23.59
N ASN A 258 5.38 -14.19 24.87
CA ASN A 258 5.29 -12.86 25.45
C ASN A 258 6.30 -12.65 26.56
N GLU A 259 6.96 -11.49 26.58
CA GLU A 259 7.97 -11.14 27.59
C GLU A 259 9.13 -12.15 27.68
N VAL A 260 9.54 -12.70 26.53
CA VAL A 260 10.58 -13.72 26.47
C VAL A 260 11.95 -13.07 26.27
N SER A 261 12.96 -13.58 27.00
CA SER A 261 14.35 -13.22 26.77
C SER A 261 15.09 -14.40 26.16
N ILE A 262 15.63 -14.21 24.95
CA ILE A 262 16.41 -15.20 24.22
C ILE A 262 17.83 -14.69 24.00
N SER A 263 18.83 -15.45 24.47
CA SER A 263 20.19 -14.97 24.37
C SER A 263 21.24 -16.06 24.15
N ARG A 264 22.37 -15.66 23.56
CA ARG A 264 23.60 -16.46 23.40
C ARG A 264 23.44 -17.72 22.55
N SER A 265 23.26 -17.53 21.22
CA SER A 265 23.32 -18.65 20.28
C SER A 265 24.77 -19.09 19.96
N SER A 266 24.94 -20.20 19.28
CA SER A 266 26.25 -20.63 18.76
C SER A 266 26.66 -19.84 17.50
N SER A 267 27.94 -19.95 17.15
CA SER A 267 28.61 -19.17 16.09
C SER A 267 28.06 -19.31 14.67
N SER A 268 27.00 -20.06 14.42
CA SER A 268 26.46 -20.27 13.06
C SER A 268 24.92 -20.36 13.00
N LYS A 269 24.23 -20.21 14.10
CA LYS A 269 22.78 -20.40 14.17
C LYS A 269 22.06 -19.16 14.65
N PRO A 270 20.89 -18.82 14.07
CA PRO A 270 20.00 -17.81 14.59
C PRO A 270 19.44 -18.19 15.96
N LEU A 271 18.91 -17.20 16.68
CA LEU A 271 18.15 -17.49 17.92
C LEU A 271 16.78 -18.11 17.60
N VAL A 272 16.08 -17.56 16.61
CA VAL A 272 14.78 -18.05 16.17
C VAL A 272 14.85 -18.38 14.68
N VAL A 273 14.45 -19.58 14.33
CA VAL A 273 14.33 -20.03 12.93
C VAL A 273 12.87 -20.34 12.62
N VAL A 274 12.33 -19.70 11.59
CA VAL A 274 10.99 -19.96 11.08
C VAL A 274 11.10 -20.55 9.67
N ASN A 275 10.63 -21.78 9.53
CA ASN A 275 10.54 -22.49 8.25
C ASN A 275 9.21 -23.27 8.28
N GLU A 276 8.11 -22.54 8.09
CA GLU A 276 6.77 -23.08 8.27
C GLU A 276 6.41 -24.04 7.13
N GLN A 277 6.02 -25.25 7.48
CA GLN A 277 5.60 -26.29 6.53
C GLN A 277 4.23 -26.89 6.86
N ASN A 278 3.72 -26.63 8.06
CA ASN A 278 2.58 -27.34 8.62
C ASN A 278 1.41 -26.41 9.06
N GLY A 279 1.45 -25.14 8.69
CA GLY A 279 0.45 -24.15 9.11
C GLY A 279 0.51 -23.81 10.60
N GLY A 280 -0.31 -22.85 11.03
CA GLY A 280 -0.41 -22.47 12.43
C GLY A 280 -0.46 -20.97 12.65
N SER A 281 0.07 -20.51 13.79
CA SER A 281 0.21 -19.11 14.14
C SER A 281 1.51 -18.86 14.90
N PHE A 282 2.12 -17.71 14.65
CA PHE A 282 3.37 -17.29 15.28
C PHE A 282 3.18 -15.90 15.86
N SER A 283 3.37 -15.76 17.16
CA SER A 283 3.33 -14.50 17.88
C SER A 283 4.52 -14.38 18.82
N LEU A 284 5.30 -13.32 18.70
CA LEU A 284 6.40 -12.97 19.60
C LEU A 284 6.24 -11.51 19.99
N THR A 285 5.98 -11.26 21.27
CA THR A 285 5.66 -9.92 21.76
C THR A 285 6.44 -9.55 23.01
N ASN A 286 6.68 -8.25 23.20
CA ASN A 286 7.33 -7.68 24.39
C ASN A 286 8.66 -8.38 24.77
N SER A 287 9.44 -8.78 23.79
CA SER A 287 10.54 -9.71 23.97
C SER A 287 11.90 -9.14 23.60
N LEU A 288 12.94 -9.66 24.25
CA LEU A 288 14.34 -9.31 23.99
C LEU A 288 15.11 -10.48 23.42
N LEU A 289 15.70 -10.31 22.25
CA LEU A 289 16.62 -11.25 21.62
C LEU A 289 18.00 -10.61 21.54
N SER A 290 19.03 -11.26 22.11
CA SER A 290 20.35 -10.67 22.17
C SER A 290 21.49 -11.68 22.05
N ASP A 291 22.68 -11.17 21.75
CA ASP A 291 23.92 -11.94 21.70
C ASP A 291 23.84 -13.14 20.74
N ALA A 292 23.18 -12.96 19.60
CA ALA A 292 23.13 -13.96 18.55
C ALA A 292 24.45 -14.01 17.78
N SER A 293 24.96 -15.20 17.51
CA SER A 293 26.16 -15.37 16.66
C SER A 293 25.86 -15.32 15.16
N ALA A 294 24.58 -15.30 14.78
CA ALA A 294 24.05 -15.12 13.42
C ALA A 294 22.89 -14.13 13.49
N ALA A 295 21.85 -14.31 12.68
CA ALA A 295 20.63 -13.52 12.81
C ALA A 295 19.92 -13.74 14.16
N CYS A 296 19.24 -12.73 14.68
CA CYS A 296 18.36 -12.96 15.82
C CYS A 296 17.12 -13.76 15.38
N ILE A 297 16.47 -13.34 14.29
CA ILE A 297 15.33 -14.06 13.70
C ILE A 297 15.64 -14.34 12.23
N ASP A 298 15.46 -15.58 11.82
CA ASP A 298 15.64 -16.04 10.44
C ASP A 298 14.36 -16.71 9.94
N VAL A 299 13.66 -16.07 9.02
CA VAL A 299 12.46 -16.58 8.37
C VAL A 299 12.80 -17.00 6.95
N ILE A 300 12.79 -18.28 6.70
CA ILE A 300 13.19 -18.85 5.41
C ILE A 300 12.00 -18.89 4.45
N GLU A 301 10.85 -19.38 4.92
CA GLU A 301 9.62 -19.50 4.17
C GLU A 301 8.44 -19.62 5.13
N THR A 302 7.32 -18.96 4.84
CA THR A 302 6.10 -19.13 5.62
C THR A 302 4.84 -18.72 4.85
N SER A 303 3.80 -19.52 4.97
CA SER A 303 2.46 -19.23 4.46
C SER A 303 1.56 -18.53 5.48
N ILE A 304 1.95 -18.55 6.75
CA ILE A 304 1.22 -17.90 7.84
C ILE A 304 1.73 -16.48 8.08
N LYS A 305 0.88 -15.66 8.69
CA LYS A 305 1.25 -14.33 9.13
C LYS A 305 2.04 -14.41 10.44
N LEU A 306 3.27 -13.92 10.43
CA LEU A 306 4.11 -13.83 11.61
C LEU A 306 3.86 -12.50 12.32
N HIS A 307 3.45 -12.56 13.58
CA HIS A 307 3.22 -11.39 14.41
C HIS A 307 4.40 -11.13 15.34
N LEU A 308 5.06 -9.99 15.18
CA LEU A 308 6.16 -9.52 16.02
C LEU A 308 5.79 -8.12 16.56
N ALA A 309 5.68 -7.97 17.88
CA ALA A 309 5.32 -6.67 18.45
C ALA A 309 6.17 -6.35 19.68
N ASP A 310 6.66 -5.12 19.76
CA ASP A 310 7.48 -4.64 20.87
C ASP A 310 8.70 -5.53 21.13
N VAL A 311 9.41 -5.90 20.06
CA VAL A 311 10.58 -6.78 20.10
C VAL A 311 11.87 -5.98 20.00
N GLN A 312 12.75 -6.17 20.96
CA GLN A 312 14.09 -5.59 20.97
C GLN A 312 15.12 -6.64 20.49
N LEU A 313 15.94 -6.23 19.54
CA LEU A 313 16.99 -7.05 18.91
C LEU A 313 18.33 -6.36 19.12
N ASP A 314 19.24 -7.03 19.85
CA ASP A 314 20.50 -6.42 20.26
C ASP A 314 21.66 -7.38 20.05
N ARG A 315 22.79 -6.87 19.58
CA ARG A 315 24.02 -7.66 19.34
C ARG A 315 23.78 -8.96 18.54
N CYS A 316 23.06 -8.86 17.41
CA CYS A 316 22.95 -9.95 16.44
C CYS A 316 24.13 -9.84 15.46
N ASN A 317 25.10 -10.75 15.51
CA ASN A 317 26.29 -10.72 14.62
C ASN A 317 25.95 -10.87 13.14
N GLY A 318 24.77 -11.41 12.80
CA GLY A 318 24.12 -11.35 11.50
C GLY A 318 23.09 -10.21 11.45
N PRO A 319 22.16 -10.25 10.48
CA PRO A 319 21.01 -9.35 10.47
C PRO A 319 20.15 -9.57 11.72
N ALA A 320 19.59 -8.48 12.23
CA ALA A 320 18.65 -8.61 13.35
C ALA A 320 17.44 -9.47 12.96
N ILE A 321 16.85 -9.20 11.78
CA ILE A 321 15.83 -10.05 11.16
C ILE A 321 16.21 -10.29 9.71
N ARG A 322 16.12 -11.53 9.27
CA ARG A 322 16.11 -11.89 7.85
C ARG A 322 14.81 -12.62 7.55
N ALA A 323 14.09 -12.16 6.54
CA ALA A 323 12.85 -12.81 6.10
C ALA A 323 12.78 -12.90 4.58
N GLU A 324 12.52 -14.11 4.09
CA GLU A 324 12.36 -14.40 2.67
C GLU A 324 11.03 -15.14 2.46
N ASN A 325 10.29 -14.77 1.39
CA ASN A 325 9.01 -15.41 1.05
C ASN A 325 8.05 -15.50 2.24
N ALA A 326 7.85 -14.40 2.95
CA ALA A 326 7.17 -14.38 4.23
C ALA A 326 5.99 -13.40 4.26
N HIS A 327 5.03 -13.68 5.15
CA HIS A 327 3.97 -12.76 5.51
C HIS A 327 4.22 -12.23 6.93
N LEU A 328 4.54 -10.95 7.06
CA LEU A 328 4.95 -10.33 8.32
C LEU A 328 3.91 -9.33 8.83
N ASP A 329 3.84 -9.22 10.14
CA ASP A 329 3.12 -8.19 10.87
C ASP A 329 4.02 -7.74 12.02
N MET A 330 4.80 -6.70 11.75
CA MET A 330 5.79 -6.20 12.69
C MET A 330 5.36 -4.84 13.22
N THR A 331 5.42 -4.68 14.53
CA THR A 331 5.07 -3.43 15.22
C THR A 331 6.09 -3.12 16.31
N ASN A 332 6.60 -1.89 16.31
CA ASN A 332 7.55 -1.39 17.31
C ASN A 332 8.79 -2.30 17.48
N ILE A 333 9.50 -2.53 16.43
CA ILE A 333 10.73 -3.32 16.45
C ILE A 333 11.91 -2.39 16.74
N SER A 334 12.73 -2.72 17.72
CA SER A 334 13.96 -1.99 18.04
C SER A 334 15.19 -2.80 17.65
N VAL A 335 16.08 -2.19 16.88
CA VAL A 335 17.36 -2.78 16.49
C VAL A 335 18.49 -1.99 17.18
N GLY A 336 19.16 -2.64 18.11
CA GLY A 336 20.28 -2.07 18.87
C GLY A 336 21.63 -2.18 18.14
N SER A 337 22.69 -1.84 18.88
CA SER A 337 24.06 -1.90 18.39
C SER A 337 24.57 -3.34 18.17
N GLY A 338 25.62 -3.49 17.36
CA GLY A 338 26.34 -4.75 17.16
C GLY A 338 25.66 -5.75 16.21
N SER A 339 24.56 -5.39 15.57
CA SER A 339 23.99 -6.15 14.44
C SER A 339 24.71 -5.82 13.14
N SER A 340 24.98 -6.80 12.27
CA SER A 340 25.63 -6.52 10.98
C SER A 340 24.71 -5.72 10.06
N ASP A 341 23.45 -6.13 10.00
CA ASP A 341 22.34 -5.48 9.32
C ASP A 341 21.16 -5.40 10.29
N GLY A 342 20.27 -4.45 10.06
CA GLY A 342 19.00 -4.39 10.77
C GLY A 342 18.03 -5.45 10.24
N ILE A 343 17.16 -5.07 9.32
CA ILE A 343 16.12 -5.95 8.77
C ILE A 343 16.37 -6.19 7.28
N ILE A 344 16.42 -7.44 6.87
CA ILE A 344 16.50 -7.86 5.47
C ILE A 344 15.20 -8.56 5.07
N LEU A 345 14.49 -7.99 4.10
CA LEU A 345 13.21 -8.47 3.60
C LEU A 345 13.32 -8.75 2.09
N ALA A 346 13.03 -9.97 1.69
CA ALA A 346 13.00 -10.37 0.29
C ALA A 346 11.68 -11.07 -0.05
N ASN A 347 10.95 -10.57 -1.04
CA ASN A 347 9.64 -11.10 -1.45
C ASN A 347 8.67 -11.28 -0.28
N VAL A 348 8.54 -10.25 0.55
CA VAL A 348 7.74 -10.25 1.77
C VAL A 348 6.47 -9.43 1.56
N ILE A 349 5.39 -9.84 2.22
CA ILE A 349 4.11 -9.12 2.27
C ILE A 349 3.71 -8.82 3.73
N GLY A 350 2.81 -7.87 3.93
CA GLY A 350 2.28 -7.52 5.26
C GLY A 350 2.64 -6.11 5.71
N SER A 351 3.07 -5.94 6.95
CA SER A 351 3.36 -4.62 7.51
C SER A 351 4.58 -4.60 8.43
N VAL A 352 5.31 -3.48 8.38
CA VAL A 352 6.35 -3.09 9.33
C VAL A 352 5.96 -1.69 9.83
N ASP A 353 5.45 -1.59 11.04
CA ASP A 353 4.99 -0.34 11.63
C ASP A 353 5.79 -0.02 12.90
N GLY A 354 6.69 0.95 12.82
CA GLY A 354 7.58 1.33 13.91
C GLY A 354 8.86 0.48 13.95
N LEU A 355 9.89 0.94 13.26
CA LEU A 355 11.25 0.44 13.39
C LEU A 355 12.12 1.52 14.03
N GLU A 356 12.72 1.21 15.16
CA GLU A 356 13.67 2.06 15.88
C GLU A 356 15.07 1.52 15.72
N GLY A 357 15.96 2.28 15.12
CA GLY A 357 17.35 1.91 14.85
C GLY A 357 18.34 3.06 15.07
N LEU A 358 18.06 3.98 16.00
CA LEU A 358 18.98 5.09 16.32
C LEU A 358 20.30 4.62 16.92
N GLU A 359 20.32 3.49 17.61
CA GLU A 359 21.53 2.86 18.15
C GLU A 359 22.16 1.85 17.18
N PHE A 360 21.60 1.70 15.98
CA PHE A 360 22.17 0.81 14.97
C PHE A 360 23.53 1.34 14.49
N ASP A 361 24.55 0.54 14.62
CA ASP A 361 25.95 0.83 14.24
C ASP A 361 26.54 -0.24 13.30
N GLY A 362 25.67 -1.08 12.70
CA GLY A 362 26.06 -2.15 11.79
C GLY A 362 26.81 -1.69 10.55
N ILE A 363 27.59 -2.58 9.98
CA ILE A 363 28.34 -2.31 8.74
C ILE A 363 27.48 -2.37 7.48
N GLY A 364 26.31 -3.00 7.57
CA GLY A 364 25.32 -3.13 6.52
C GLY A 364 24.25 -2.04 6.58
N HIS A 365 23.02 -2.42 6.27
CA HIS A 365 21.88 -1.53 6.16
C HIS A 365 20.96 -1.66 7.39
N LEU A 366 20.35 -0.56 7.83
CA LEU A 366 19.27 -0.64 8.81
C LEU A 366 18.10 -1.46 8.25
N MET A 367 17.78 -1.23 6.97
CA MET A 367 16.76 -2.01 6.26
C MET A 367 17.18 -2.29 4.83
N LYS A 368 17.05 -3.54 4.42
CA LYS A 368 17.26 -3.97 3.05
C LYS A 368 16.00 -4.61 2.48
N LEU A 369 15.57 -4.15 1.29
CA LEU A 369 14.31 -4.51 0.64
C LEU A 369 14.59 -5.05 -0.76
N ASP A 370 14.41 -6.33 -0.97
CA ASP A 370 14.66 -6.96 -2.26
C ASP A 370 13.38 -7.62 -2.79
N TYR A 371 13.06 -7.42 -4.07
CA TYR A 371 11.93 -8.07 -4.76
C TYR A 371 10.55 -7.83 -4.13
N ILE A 372 10.33 -6.67 -3.53
CA ILE A 372 9.02 -6.31 -2.97
C ILE A 372 8.07 -6.02 -4.12
N ASN A 373 7.02 -6.85 -4.27
CA ASN A 373 6.15 -6.81 -5.43
C ASN A 373 4.81 -6.12 -5.20
N ASN A 374 4.20 -6.29 -4.02
CA ASN A 374 2.96 -5.61 -3.59
C ASN A 374 2.64 -6.00 -2.14
N ASN A 375 1.86 -5.16 -1.45
CA ASN A 375 1.27 -5.45 -0.13
C ASN A 375 2.26 -5.54 1.05
N LEU A 376 3.46 -4.99 0.93
CA LEU A 376 4.27 -4.68 2.09
C LEU A 376 4.17 -3.17 2.36
N GLN A 377 3.60 -2.83 3.50
CA GLN A 377 3.54 -1.47 4.00
C GLN A 377 4.59 -1.27 5.09
N ILE A 378 5.42 -0.25 4.96
CA ILE A 378 6.44 0.11 5.93
C ILE A 378 6.16 1.52 6.42
N SER A 379 6.02 1.68 7.73
CA SER A 379 5.72 2.97 8.33
C SER A 379 6.50 3.20 9.63
N ARG A 380 6.73 4.49 9.95
CA ARG A 380 7.37 4.94 11.19
C ARG A 380 8.76 4.33 11.44
N VAL A 381 9.65 4.48 10.45
CA VAL A 381 11.05 4.07 10.58
C VAL A 381 11.87 5.26 11.06
N ASN A 382 12.62 5.07 12.15
CA ASN A 382 13.52 6.06 12.72
C ASN A 382 14.88 5.43 12.99
N GLY A 383 15.92 5.90 12.34
CA GLY A 383 17.21 5.26 12.50
C GLY A 383 18.41 6.05 12.05
N SER A 384 19.59 5.56 12.41
CA SER A 384 20.88 6.03 11.94
C SER A 384 21.39 5.16 10.79
N VAL A 385 22.19 5.77 9.91
CA VAL A 385 22.90 5.07 8.85
C VAL A 385 24.19 4.48 9.43
N GLY A 386 24.32 3.17 9.32
CA GLY A 386 25.52 2.44 9.73
C GLY A 386 26.65 2.52 8.68
N GLY A 387 27.28 1.39 8.37
CA GLY A 387 28.38 1.33 7.41
C GLY A 387 27.97 1.44 5.93
N SER A 388 26.71 1.15 5.62
CA SER A 388 26.13 1.24 4.27
C SER A 388 24.93 2.19 4.28
N ALA A 389 24.01 2.08 3.34
CA ALA A 389 22.80 2.92 3.34
C ALA A 389 21.87 2.61 4.53
N GLY A 390 21.10 3.60 4.99
CA GLY A 390 20.05 3.37 5.98
C GLY A 390 18.99 2.42 5.45
N ILE A 391 18.37 2.76 4.32
CA ILE A 391 17.49 1.85 3.58
C ILE A 391 18.10 1.56 2.22
N SER A 392 18.23 0.29 1.85
CA SER A 392 18.54 -0.09 0.47
C SER A 392 17.43 -0.94 -0.12
N GLY A 393 17.27 -0.86 -1.43
CA GLY A 393 16.24 -1.65 -2.11
C GLY A 393 16.64 -2.03 -3.52
N ALA A 394 16.40 -3.28 -3.90
CA ALA A 394 16.67 -3.74 -5.25
C ALA A 394 15.47 -4.50 -5.85
N ASN A 395 15.20 -4.20 -7.14
CA ASN A 395 14.17 -4.86 -7.95
C ASN A 395 12.75 -4.82 -7.33
N ASN A 396 12.43 -3.74 -6.66
CA ASN A 396 11.13 -3.57 -5.99
C ASN A 396 10.12 -2.96 -6.98
N ARG A 397 8.96 -3.58 -7.13
CA ARG A 397 7.93 -3.12 -8.04
C ARG A 397 6.87 -2.21 -7.40
N ALA A 398 6.76 -2.26 -6.11
CA ALA A 398 5.76 -1.49 -5.37
C ALA A 398 6.18 -1.28 -3.91
N LEU A 399 7.19 -0.44 -3.70
CA LEU A 399 7.53 0.05 -2.37
C LEU A 399 6.40 0.94 -1.84
N ASN A 400 6.12 0.80 -0.56
CA ASN A 400 5.24 1.69 0.17
C ASN A 400 5.89 2.01 1.51
N LEU A 401 6.57 3.15 1.55
CA LEU A 401 7.30 3.63 2.72
C LEU A 401 6.66 4.93 3.19
N ASP A 402 6.30 5.00 4.47
CA ASP A 402 5.70 6.17 5.06
C ASP A 402 6.35 6.56 6.39
N SER A 403 6.47 7.85 6.63
CA SER A 403 6.99 8.38 7.90
C SER A 403 8.38 7.85 8.25
N ILE A 404 9.31 8.04 7.34
CA ILE A 404 10.71 7.58 7.46
C ILE A 404 11.60 8.73 7.91
N ARG A 405 12.38 8.53 8.97
CA ARG A 405 13.43 9.45 9.40
C ARG A 405 14.76 8.76 9.50
N LEU A 406 15.76 9.23 8.75
CA LEU A 406 17.11 8.67 8.75
C LEU A 406 18.16 9.76 8.95
N ILE A 407 19.19 9.42 9.72
CA ILE A 407 20.32 10.31 10.03
C ILE A 407 21.60 9.67 9.52
N GLY A 408 22.30 10.36 8.62
CA GLY A 408 23.57 9.90 8.03
C GLY A 408 23.53 9.83 6.51
N ALA A 409 24.58 9.26 5.89
CA ALA A 409 24.71 9.18 4.43
C ALA A 409 25.46 7.92 3.99
N PRO A 410 25.02 7.26 2.89
CA PRO A 410 23.79 7.51 2.15
C PRO A 410 22.56 7.07 2.98
N ALA A 411 21.49 7.87 2.96
CA ALA A 411 20.33 7.53 3.78
C ALA A 411 19.46 6.48 3.08
N ILE A 412 19.16 6.67 1.80
CA ILE A 412 18.39 5.74 0.97
C ILE A 412 19.14 5.44 -0.32
N ASP A 413 19.24 4.18 -0.68
CA ASP A 413 19.86 3.70 -1.90
C ASP A 413 18.99 2.68 -2.60
N LEU A 414 18.43 3.04 -3.77
CA LEU A 414 17.47 2.24 -4.49
C LEU A 414 18.01 1.84 -5.88
N ASP A 415 17.97 0.56 -6.17
CA ASP A 415 18.28 0.02 -7.49
C ASP A 415 17.01 -0.59 -8.11
N SER A 416 16.66 -0.16 -9.34
CA SER A 416 15.54 -0.71 -10.11
C SER A 416 14.25 -0.83 -9.28
N SER A 417 13.92 0.19 -8.49
CA SER A 417 12.82 0.18 -7.53
C SER A 417 11.75 1.20 -7.89
N ALA A 418 10.49 0.81 -7.71
CA ALA A 418 9.29 1.63 -7.92
C ALA A 418 8.44 1.68 -6.65
N GLY A 419 7.62 2.72 -6.54
CA GLY A 419 6.66 2.83 -5.44
C GLY A 419 6.49 4.25 -4.92
N ILE A 420 5.99 4.36 -3.70
CA ILE A 420 5.71 5.63 -3.03
C ILE A 420 6.50 5.69 -1.73
N ILE A 421 7.18 6.81 -1.50
CA ILE A 421 7.82 7.14 -0.24
C ILE A 421 7.21 8.46 0.23
N SER A 422 6.51 8.44 1.35
CA SER A 422 5.84 9.61 1.89
C SER A 422 6.38 10.00 3.28
N ASN A 423 6.28 11.29 3.60
CA ASN A 423 6.68 11.85 4.90
C ASN A 423 8.13 11.50 5.27
N LEU A 424 9.05 11.78 4.35
CA LEU A 424 10.45 11.41 4.45
C LEU A 424 11.28 12.53 5.05
N ILE A 425 12.07 12.24 6.09
CA ILE A 425 13.02 13.16 6.71
C ILE A 425 14.42 12.55 6.66
N LEU A 426 15.32 13.17 5.90
CA LEU A 426 16.72 12.77 5.79
C LEU A 426 17.63 13.89 6.31
N GLU A 427 18.49 13.57 7.26
CA GLU A 427 19.44 14.50 7.87
C GLU A 427 20.88 14.02 7.66
N GLY A 428 21.63 14.71 6.82
CA GLY A 428 23.04 14.42 6.55
C GLY A 428 23.99 15.07 7.54
N GLN A 429 25.28 14.94 7.25
CA GLN A 429 26.38 15.53 8.03
C GLN A 429 27.28 16.43 7.17
N GLY A 430 26.79 16.96 6.05
CA GLY A 430 27.52 17.83 5.12
C GLY A 430 28.27 17.04 4.04
N PHE A 431 28.17 15.73 3.99
CA PHE A 431 28.78 14.87 2.98
C PHE A 431 27.84 13.77 2.55
N GLY A 432 28.21 13.04 1.46
CA GLY A 432 27.45 11.91 0.93
C GLY A 432 26.16 12.31 0.24
N VAL A 433 25.33 11.30 -0.04
CA VAL A 433 24.07 11.39 -0.77
C VAL A 433 22.91 11.15 0.18
N GLY A 434 21.84 11.94 0.08
CA GLY A 434 20.62 11.72 0.86
C GLY A 434 19.82 10.54 0.31
N LEU A 435 19.40 10.63 -0.94
CA LEU A 435 18.70 9.56 -1.65
C LEU A 435 19.39 9.32 -2.99
N SER A 436 19.77 8.08 -3.26
CA SER A 436 20.21 7.63 -4.59
C SER A 436 19.17 6.69 -5.21
N SER A 437 18.97 6.81 -6.51
CA SER A 437 18.17 5.86 -7.29
C SER A 437 18.88 5.52 -8.58
N HIS A 438 19.23 4.24 -8.71
CA HIS A 438 19.85 3.68 -9.90
C HIS A 438 18.85 2.84 -10.68
N HIS A 439 18.77 3.07 -11.99
CA HIS A 439 17.80 2.36 -12.83
C HIS A 439 18.50 1.55 -13.91
N GLY A 440 18.44 0.21 -13.82
CA GLY A 440 19.09 -0.69 -14.75
C GLY A 440 18.21 -1.26 -15.86
N ARG A 441 17.11 -1.91 -15.59
CA ARG A 441 16.38 -2.69 -16.60
C ARG A 441 14.85 -2.71 -16.54
N TYR A 442 14.24 -2.17 -15.49
CA TYR A 442 12.78 -2.25 -15.31
C TYR A 442 12.19 -0.84 -15.23
N SER A 443 11.14 -0.58 -16.00
CA SER A 443 10.39 0.67 -15.94
C SER A 443 9.74 0.79 -14.55
N ALA A 444 10.30 1.63 -13.71
CA ALA A 444 9.83 1.84 -12.37
C ALA A 444 9.58 3.33 -12.14
N GLY A 445 8.37 3.70 -11.74
CA GLY A 445 8.04 5.02 -11.23
C GLY A 445 8.28 5.07 -9.73
N LEU A 446 9.04 6.05 -9.26
CA LEU A 446 9.18 6.36 -7.84
C LEU A 446 8.52 7.70 -7.57
N VAL A 447 7.68 7.74 -6.53
CA VAL A 447 7.03 8.96 -6.07
C VAL A 447 7.51 9.28 -4.66
N LEU A 448 8.00 10.49 -4.47
CA LEU A 448 8.39 11.02 -3.16
C LEU A 448 7.39 12.10 -2.76
N GLU A 449 6.71 11.95 -1.63
CA GLU A 449 5.72 12.88 -1.15
C GLU A 449 6.11 13.44 0.23
N ASN A 450 6.02 14.77 0.39
CA ASN A 450 6.30 15.45 1.66
C ASN A 450 7.70 15.13 2.19
N ILE A 451 8.73 15.43 1.41
CA ILE A 451 10.11 15.11 1.78
C ILE A 451 10.83 16.30 2.42
N THR A 452 11.62 16.05 3.43
CA THR A 452 12.59 17.00 4.00
C THR A 452 13.97 16.38 3.96
N LEU A 453 14.89 17.03 3.24
CA LEU A 453 16.23 16.54 3.02
C LEU A 453 17.22 17.68 3.28
N SER A 454 18.14 17.47 4.20
CA SER A 454 19.05 18.54 4.62
C SER A 454 20.46 18.06 4.90
N ASN A 455 21.41 18.97 4.66
CA ASN A 455 22.80 18.82 5.07
C ASN A 455 23.53 17.62 4.41
N TYR A 456 23.37 17.47 3.09
CA TYR A 456 24.11 16.52 2.26
C TYR A 456 25.02 17.24 1.26
N ALA A 457 25.99 16.55 0.71
CA ALA A 457 26.74 17.04 -0.46
C ALA A 457 25.85 16.95 -1.72
N VAL A 458 25.14 15.81 -1.90
CA VAL A 458 24.12 15.63 -2.94
C VAL A 458 22.82 15.26 -2.26
N GLY A 459 21.77 15.99 -2.53
CA GLY A 459 20.45 15.74 -1.97
C GLY A 459 19.85 14.46 -2.55
N ILE A 460 19.51 14.50 -3.83
CA ILE A 460 18.96 13.38 -4.59
C ILE A 460 19.86 13.13 -5.80
N ASP A 461 20.33 11.92 -5.97
CA ASP A 461 21.18 11.46 -7.07
C ASP A 461 20.46 10.37 -7.87
N LEU A 462 20.18 10.67 -9.14
CA LEU A 462 19.43 9.81 -10.04
C LEU A 462 20.27 9.42 -11.22
N HIS A 463 20.41 8.14 -11.45
CA HIS A 463 21.15 7.63 -12.58
C HIS A 463 20.39 6.52 -13.31
N ALA A 464 20.35 6.57 -14.65
CA ALA A 464 19.79 5.49 -15.46
C ALA A 464 20.79 4.99 -16.51
N ASP A 465 20.96 3.68 -16.60
CA ASP A 465 21.79 3.02 -17.61
C ASP A 465 21.12 3.05 -18.98
N GLY A 466 21.44 4.06 -19.80
CA GLY A 466 20.96 4.17 -21.18
C GLY A 466 19.65 4.95 -21.34
N ALA A 467 19.12 4.98 -22.55
CA ALA A 467 17.96 5.79 -22.93
C ALA A 467 16.61 5.12 -22.56
N ASP A 468 16.46 4.55 -21.39
CA ASP A 468 15.14 4.10 -20.94
C ASP A 468 14.37 5.28 -20.35
N THR A 469 13.54 5.90 -21.17
CA THR A 469 12.72 7.07 -20.82
C THR A 469 11.41 6.71 -20.12
N THR A 470 11.22 5.45 -19.74
CA THR A 470 9.95 4.98 -19.15
C THR A 470 9.93 5.08 -17.63
N SER A 471 11.10 5.25 -17.00
CA SER A 471 11.21 5.42 -15.56
C SER A 471 11.25 6.89 -15.23
N SER A 472 10.52 7.29 -14.20
CA SER A 472 10.49 8.67 -13.73
C SER A 472 10.48 8.74 -12.22
N LEU A 473 11.10 9.77 -11.67
CA LEU A 473 10.90 10.17 -10.28
C LEU A 473 9.93 11.35 -10.25
N SER A 474 8.92 11.25 -9.41
CA SER A 474 8.05 12.37 -9.08
C SER A 474 8.30 12.80 -7.64
N ILE A 475 8.58 14.07 -7.42
CA ILE A 475 8.68 14.68 -6.08
C ILE A 475 7.49 15.61 -5.92
N ILE A 476 6.69 15.39 -4.89
CA ILE A 476 5.49 16.15 -4.59
C ILE A 476 5.61 16.71 -3.18
N ASN A 477 5.65 18.01 -3.05
CA ASN A 477 5.86 18.74 -1.79
C ASN A 477 7.19 18.36 -1.12
N GLY A 478 8.19 19.20 -1.20
CA GLY A 478 9.49 18.89 -0.61
C GLY A 478 10.25 20.11 -0.15
N ASP A 479 11.16 19.90 0.79
CA ASP A 479 12.22 20.85 1.16
C ASP A 479 13.58 20.13 1.01
N ILE A 480 14.30 20.45 -0.06
CA ILE A 480 15.57 19.82 -0.41
C ILE A 480 16.69 20.85 -0.30
N SER A 481 17.54 20.67 0.69
CA SER A 481 18.67 21.56 0.97
C SER A 481 20.00 20.79 0.99
N ALA A 482 20.80 20.96 -0.06
CA ALA A 482 22.09 20.31 -0.21
C ALA A 482 23.04 21.19 -1.06
N ALA A 483 24.32 20.87 -1.12
CA ALA A 483 25.25 21.60 -2.00
C ALA A 483 24.84 21.39 -3.49
N THR A 484 24.58 20.17 -3.92
CA THR A 484 23.83 19.85 -5.15
C THR A 484 22.51 19.25 -4.71
N ALA A 485 21.42 19.96 -4.86
CA ALA A 485 20.11 19.49 -4.41
C ALA A 485 19.61 18.32 -5.25
N LEU A 486 19.76 18.42 -6.57
CA LEU A 486 19.38 17.38 -7.53
C LEU A 486 20.54 17.10 -8.50
N SER A 487 20.94 15.85 -8.61
CA SER A 487 21.88 15.33 -9.60
C SER A 487 21.15 14.29 -10.44
N VAL A 488 20.98 14.53 -11.72
CA VAL A 488 20.12 13.72 -12.59
C VAL A 488 20.88 13.35 -13.87
N ASP A 489 21.07 12.06 -14.09
CA ASP A 489 21.71 11.54 -15.29
C ASP A 489 20.80 10.52 -16.00
N ASN A 490 20.32 10.89 -17.18
CA ASN A 490 19.41 10.10 -18.02
C ASN A 490 18.13 9.62 -17.33
N TYR A 491 17.73 10.24 -16.25
CA TYR A 491 16.56 9.85 -15.45
C TYR A 491 15.49 10.93 -15.50
N PRO A 492 14.31 10.73 -16.12
CA PRO A 492 13.23 11.72 -16.12
C PRO A 492 12.77 12.04 -14.70
N ILE A 493 12.62 13.31 -14.40
CA ILE A 493 12.19 13.79 -13.08
C ILE A 493 11.12 14.87 -13.23
N SER A 494 10.12 14.80 -12.37
CA SER A 494 9.14 15.85 -12.15
C SER A 494 9.16 16.27 -10.68
N VAL A 495 9.35 17.54 -10.41
CA VAL A 495 9.35 18.11 -9.06
C VAL A 495 8.22 19.09 -8.95
N ASP A 496 7.32 18.85 -8.03
CA ASP A 496 6.09 19.58 -7.84
C ASP A 496 6.02 20.21 -6.44
N SER A 497 5.83 21.52 -6.40
CA SER A 497 5.63 22.28 -5.15
C SER A 497 6.73 22.08 -4.11
N ALA A 498 7.99 22.01 -4.55
CA ALA A 498 9.13 21.79 -3.68
C ALA A 498 9.98 23.05 -3.52
N SER A 499 10.52 23.26 -2.31
CA SER A 499 11.59 24.20 -2.02
C SER A 499 12.93 23.53 -2.29
N ILE A 500 13.70 24.05 -3.22
CA ILE A 500 15.02 23.55 -3.57
C ILE A 500 16.08 24.59 -3.22
N THR A 501 17.03 24.23 -2.39
CA THR A 501 18.19 25.05 -2.03
C THR A 501 19.46 24.32 -2.39
N GLY A 502 20.22 24.84 -3.36
CA GLY A 502 21.46 24.25 -3.90
C GLY A 502 21.42 24.09 -5.41
N GLY A 503 22.47 23.50 -5.98
CA GLY A 503 22.59 23.29 -7.42
C GLY A 503 21.65 22.22 -7.96
N ILE A 504 21.31 22.34 -9.23
CA ILE A 504 20.57 21.33 -10.01
C ILE A 504 21.42 20.96 -11.21
N ASP A 505 21.87 19.73 -11.27
CA ASP A 505 22.70 19.18 -12.34
C ASP A 505 21.88 18.17 -13.14
N VAL A 506 21.69 18.41 -14.45
CA VAL A 506 20.91 17.54 -15.33
C VAL A 506 21.75 17.14 -16.54
N THR A 507 21.88 15.85 -16.76
CA THR A 507 22.69 15.27 -17.83
C THR A 507 21.88 14.24 -18.62
N GLY A 508 22.20 14.06 -19.91
CA GLY A 508 21.61 13.02 -20.76
C GLY A 508 20.64 13.57 -21.80
N SER A 509 19.64 12.78 -22.18
CA SER A 509 18.62 13.13 -23.19
C SER A 509 17.22 13.11 -22.58
N ILE A 510 17.02 13.89 -21.53
CA ILE A 510 15.82 13.90 -20.70
C ILE A 510 15.26 15.31 -20.53
N VAL A 511 14.02 15.38 -20.09
CA VAL A 511 13.38 16.58 -19.60
C VAL A 511 13.24 16.47 -18.08
N ALA A 512 13.75 17.46 -17.34
CA ALA A 512 13.46 17.64 -15.93
C ALA A 512 12.37 18.70 -15.77
N GLU A 513 11.25 18.32 -15.20
CA GLU A 513 10.08 19.21 -14.99
C GLU A 513 10.09 19.74 -13.56
N LEU A 514 10.05 21.07 -13.40
CA LEU A 514 10.02 21.75 -12.12
C LEU A 514 8.75 22.59 -12.04
N ILE A 515 7.78 22.16 -11.25
CA ILE A 515 6.46 22.77 -11.14
C ILE A 515 6.34 23.46 -9.79
N ASP A 516 5.99 24.73 -9.80
CA ASP A 516 5.93 25.59 -8.60
C ASP A 516 7.26 25.63 -7.81
N VAL A 517 8.37 25.49 -8.53
CA VAL A 517 9.72 25.58 -7.99
C VAL A 517 10.35 26.91 -8.38
N PRO A 518 10.97 27.68 -7.47
CA PRO A 518 11.58 28.96 -7.80
C PRO A 518 12.70 28.83 -8.85
N VAL A 519 12.67 29.69 -9.87
CA VAL A 519 13.58 29.68 -11.02
C VAL A 519 15.03 30.07 -10.68
N GLN A 520 15.34 30.50 -9.46
CA GLN A 520 16.62 31.10 -9.06
C GLN A 520 17.74 30.14 -8.70
N GLN A 521 17.70 28.89 -9.13
CA GLN A 521 18.69 27.87 -8.74
C GLN A 521 19.93 27.88 -9.64
N GLU A 522 21.09 27.52 -9.10
CA GLU A 522 22.29 27.19 -9.90
C GLU A 522 21.94 25.95 -10.73
N LEU A 523 22.07 26.08 -12.05
CA LEU A 523 21.60 25.07 -12.99
C LEU A 523 22.73 24.70 -13.94
N SER A 524 23.11 23.42 -13.96
CA SER A 524 24.06 22.85 -14.91
C SER A 524 23.34 21.85 -15.81
N ILE A 525 23.31 22.08 -17.11
CA ILE A 525 22.62 21.20 -18.07
C ILE A 525 23.63 20.72 -19.10
N TYR A 526 23.69 19.40 -19.30
CA TYR A 526 24.64 18.77 -20.23
C TYR A 526 23.96 17.73 -21.14
N GLY A 527 24.62 17.42 -22.25
CA GLY A 527 24.12 16.46 -23.22
C GLY A 527 22.97 17.03 -24.05
N GLY A 528 21.90 16.27 -24.18
CA GLY A 528 20.65 16.69 -24.83
C GLY A 528 19.54 17.03 -23.86
N ALA A 529 19.88 17.22 -22.60
CA ALA A 529 18.91 17.48 -21.54
C ALA A 529 18.25 18.85 -21.65
N SER A 530 17.04 18.96 -21.08
CA SER A 530 16.39 20.25 -20.84
C SER A 530 15.77 20.28 -19.44
N VAL A 531 15.62 21.49 -18.92
CA VAL A 531 14.91 21.75 -17.67
C VAL A 531 13.75 22.68 -17.97
N GLU A 532 12.57 22.27 -17.61
CA GLU A 532 11.34 23.02 -17.79
C GLU A 532 10.81 23.50 -16.44
N PHE A 533 10.50 24.80 -16.38
CA PHE A 533 9.89 25.42 -15.22
C PHE A 533 8.44 25.72 -15.54
N SER A 534 7.56 25.24 -14.72
CA SER A 534 6.12 25.47 -14.81
C SER A 534 5.59 26.04 -13.50
N GLN A 535 4.47 26.70 -13.58
CA GLN A 535 3.76 27.20 -12.41
C GLN A 535 2.28 26.90 -12.54
N ARG A 536 1.63 26.54 -11.45
CA ARG A 536 0.19 26.42 -11.37
C ARG A 536 -0.42 27.80 -11.14
N ILE A 537 -1.38 28.13 -11.98
CA ILE A 537 -2.17 29.33 -11.82
C ILE A 537 -3.53 28.93 -11.25
N HIS A 538 -3.90 29.53 -10.13
CA HIS A 538 -5.19 29.28 -9.52
C HIS A 538 -6.26 30.13 -10.20
N LEU A 539 -7.29 29.47 -10.74
CA LEU A 539 -8.37 30.11 -11.48
C LEU A 539 -9.69 29.86 -10.76
N GLU A 540 -10.48 30.90 -10.62
CA GLU A 540 -11.86 30.79 -10.16
C GLU A 540 -12.76 31.77 -10.93
N SER A 541 -14.03 31.44 -11.02
CA SER A 541 -15.02 32.31 -11.65
C SER A 541 -16.11 32.65 -10.66
N ARG A 542 -16.50 33.94 -10.58
CA ARG A 542 -17.46 34.42 -9.59
C ARG A 542 -18.64 35.10 -10.25
N PHE A 543 -19.80 34.82 -9.73
CA PHE A 543 -21.03 35.54 -10.03
C PHE A 543 -21.69 35.98 -8.72
N LEU A 544 -21.88 37.28 -8.53
CA LEU A 544 -22.40 37.86 -7.28
C LEU A 544 -21.70 37.30 -6.03
N ASP A 545 -20.36 37.33 -6.00
CA ASP A 545 -19.47 36.80 -4.94
C ASP A 545 -19.53 35.31 -4.69
N MET A 546 -20.30 34.54 -5.44
CA MET A 546 -20.34 33.07 -5.37
C MET A 546 -19.45 32.44 -6.43
N VAL A 547 -18.56 31.52 -6.03
CA VAL A 547 -17.75 30.77 -6.99
C VAL A 547 -18.60 29.78 -7.77
N LYS A 548 -18.53 29.89 -9.10
CA LYS A 548 -19.24 29.05 -10.07
C LYS A 548 -18.30 28.10 -10.77
N PRO A 549 -18.73 26.90 -11.14
CA PRO A 549 -17.93 26.04 -12.00
C PRO A 549 -17.80 26.68 -13.40
N ALA A 550 -16.58 26.65 -13.95
CA ALA A 550 -16.28 27.11 -15.29
C ALA A 550 -15.37 26.16 -16.03
N THR A 551 -15.34 26.28 -17.35
CA THR A 551 -14.33 25.66 -18.20
C THR A 551 -13.37 26.73 -18.65
N TYR A 552 -12.08 26.55 -18.34
CA TYR A 552 -11.01 27.48 -18.69
C TYR A 552 -10.24 26.94 -19.87
N SER A 553 -10.16 27.71 -20.96
CA SER A 553 -9.33 27.40 -22.12
C SER A 553 -8.10 28.29 -22.06
N LEU A 554 -6.93 27.67 -22.04
CA LEU A 554 -5.65 28.36 -21.94
C LEU A 554 -4.91 28.28 -23.26
N SER A 555 -4.30 29.39 -23.70
CA SER A 555 -3.44 29.45 -24.88
C SER A 555 -2.15 30.16 -24.54
N ALA A 556 -1.05 29.42 -24.43
CA ALA A 556 0.28 29.93 -24.10
C ALA A 556 1.12 30.13 -25.36
N THR A 557 1.64 31.34 -25.56
CA THR A 557 2.55 31.68 -26.68
C THR A 557 3.97 31.86 -26.17
N TYR A 558 4.93 31.21 -26.80
CA TYR A 558 6.33 31.19 -26.41
C TYR A 558 7.23 31.98 -27.33
N SER A 559 8.45 32.30 -26.85
CA SER A 559 9.45 33.11 -27.55
C SER A 559 9.96 32.51 -28.89
N ASP A 560 9.81 31.19 -29.05
CA ASP A 560 10.13 30.47 -30.29
C ASP A 560 8.98 30.42 -31.31
N GLY A 561 7.82 31.01 -30.94
CA GLY A 561 6.60 31.01 -31.75
C GLY A 561 5.68 29.80 -31.52
N THR A 562 6.03 28.91 -30.60
CA THR A 562 5.17 27.78 -30.24
C THR A 562 3.93 28.26 -29.51
N ILE A 563 2.76 27.65 -29.80
CA ILE A 563 1.51 27.91 -29.10
C ILE A 563 1.02 26.57 -28.53
N LEU A 564 0.84 26.52 -27.21
CA LEU A 564 0.24 25.38 -26.51
C LEU A 564 -1.15 25.76 -26.01
N SER A 565 -2.11 24.88 -26.22
CA SER A 565 -3.50 25.08 -25.78
C SER A 565 -3.95 23.91 -24.91
N SER A 566 -4.67 24.22 -23.83
CA SER A 566 -5.28 23.25 -22.93
C SER A 566 -6.65 23.73 -22.44
N SER A 567 -7.45 22.83 -21.89
CA SER A 567 -8.75 23.17 -21.30
C SER A 567 -8.97 22.36 -20.03
N ILE A 568 -9.49 23.01 -18.99
CA ILE A 568 -9.77 22.41 -17.67
C ILE A 568 -11.08 22.96 -17.12
N ALA A 569 -11.86 22.14 -16.45
CA ALA A 569 -13.16 22.53 -15.89
C ALA A 569 -13.21 22.29 -14.38
N GLY A 570 -13.82 23.23 -13.66
CA GLY A 570 -14.02 23.10 -12.21
C GLY A 570 -14.44 24.40 -11.55
N LYS A 571 -14.69 24.37 -10.24
CA LYS A 571 -14.92 25.57 -9.42
C LYS A 571 -13.61 26.27 -9.06
N TYR A 572 -12.64 25.45 -8.68
CA TYR A 572 -11.28 25.85 -8.35
C TYR A 572 -10.36 24.96 -9.16
N VAL A 573 -9.62 25.53 -10.05
CA VAL A 573 -8.69 24.79 -10.89
C VAL A 573 -7.30 25.43 -10.84
N ALA A 574 -6.28 24.60 -10.97
CA ALA A 574 -4.91 25.06 -10.96
C ALA A 574 -4.15 24.43 -12.15
N PRO A 575 -4.44 24.89 -13.38
CA PRO A 575 -3.68 24.40 -14.53
C PRO A 575 -2.21 24.77 -14.43
N GLU A 576 -1.38 23.86 -14.89
CA GLU A 576 0.05 24.06 -15.01
C GLU A 576 0.37 24.83 -16.29
N VAL A 577 1.19 25.86 -16.17
CA VAL A 577 1.65 26.68 -17.28
C VAL A 577 3.17 26.67 -17.32
N LYS A 578 3.73 26.23 -18.43
CA LYS A 578 5.17 26.30 -18.65
C LYS A 578 5.63 27.74 -18.76
N LEU A 579 6.58 28.16 -17.90
CA LEU A 579 7.12 29.51 -17.89
C LEU A 579 8.39 29.61 -18.74
N GLN A 580 9.29 28.66 -18.58
CA GLN A 580 10.59 28.67 -19.24
C GLN A 580 11.07 27.21 -19.45
N ALA A 581 11.75 26.98 -20.57
CA ALA A 581 12.53 25.78 -20.81
C ALA A 581 13.97 26.17 -21.20
N ARG A 582 14.95 25.54 -20.54
CA ARG A 582 16.38 25.72 -20.80
C ARG A 582 16.99 24.46 -21.38
N PHE A 583 17.79 24.63 -22.42
CA PHE A 583 18.40 23.55 -23.20
C PHE A 583 19.93 23.63 -23.16
N ALA A 584 20.57 22.45 -23.13
CA ALA A 584 22.03 22.35 -23.05
C ALA A 584 22.74 22.66 -24.39
N GLN A 585 22.21 22.18 -25.52
CA GLN A 585 22.86 22.27 -26.84
C GLN A 585 21.83 22.35 -27.97
N PRO A 586 21.77 23.39 -28.78
CA PRO A 586 22.42 24.69 -28.52
C PRO A 586 21.83 25.35 -27.26
N SER A 587 22.66 26.03 -26.49
CA SER A 587 22.18 26.71 -25.28
C SER A 587 21.21 27.83 -25.67
N PHE A 588 19.95 27.64 -25.39
CA PHE A 588 18.88 28.63 -25.61
C PHE A 588 17.76 28.42 -24.60
N ASP A 589 17.02 29.46 -24.37
CA ASP A 589 15.85 29.44 -23.48
C ASP A 589 14.60 29.72 -24.31
N VAL A 590 13.57 28.91 -24.08
CA VAL A 590 12.21 29.18 -24.57
C VAL A 590 11.41 29.70 -23.38
N THR A 591 10.90 30.91 -23.52
CA THR A 591 10.18 31.59 -22.43
C THR A 591 8.76 31.92 -22.83
N LEU A 592 7.85 31.91 -21.88
CA LEU A 592 6.45 32.30 -22.05
C LEU A 592 6.39 33.80 -22.37
N VAL A 593 5.78 34.17 -23.48
CA VAL A 593 5.54 35.55 -23.90
C VAL A 593 4.19 36.06 -23.39
N SER A 594 3.16 35.25 -23.62
CA SER A 594 1.79 35.56 -23.15
C SER A 594 0.99 34.31 -22.92
N LEU A 595 0.15 34.34 -21.90
CA LEU A 595 -0.89 33.35 -21.62
C LEU A 595 -2.25 34.04 -21.77
N GLN A 596 -3.08 33.50 -22.65
CA GLN A 596 -4.49 33.89 -22.75
C GLN A 596 -5.36 32.85 -22.09
N ILE A 597 -6.27 33.27 -21.23
CA ILE A 597 -7.19 32.40 -20.51
C ILE A 597 -8.60 32.85 -20.83
N VAL A 598 -9.42 31.92 -21.30
CA VAL A 598 -10.85 32.16 -21.57
C VAL A 598 -11.66 31.33 -20.60
N ALA A 599 -12.45 31.97 -19.76
CA ALA A 599 -13.35 31.31 -18.83
C ALA A 599 -14.76 31.20 -19.41
N ASN A 600 -15.33 30.02 -19.40
CA ASN A 600 -16.70 29.73 -19.81
C ASN A 600 -17.43 29.03 -18.66
N SER A 601 -18.47 29.63 -18.12
CA SER A 601 -19.28 29.06 -17.07
C SER A 601 -20.74 28.92 -17.52
N LEU A 602 -21.35 27.81 -17.15
CA LEU A 602 -22.74 27.51 -17.42
C LEU A 602 -23.66 28.66 -16.95
N GLY A 603 -24.42 29.22 -17.90
CA GLY A 603 -25.29 30.37 -17.62
C GLY A 603 -24.60 31.74 -17.70
N HIS A 604 -23.32 31.76 -18.15
CA HIS A 604 -22.57 32.99 -18.22
C HIS A 604 -21.68 33.04 -19.47
N PRO A 605 -21.53 34.16 -20.11
CA PRO A 605 -20.72 34.32 -21.31
C PRO A 605 -19.21 34.20 -21.03
N LEU A 606 -18.44 34.11 -22.07
CA LEU A 606 -16.97 33.99 -22.04
C LEU A 606 -16.30 35.24 -21.50
N GLU A 607 -15.40 35.07 -20.52
CA GLU A 607 -14.46 36.11 -20.11
C GLU A 607 -13.03 35.75 -20.50
N THR A 608 -12.19 36.73 -20.77
CA THR A 608 -10.82 36.54 -21.25
C THR A 608 -9.84 37.39 -20.46
N GLU A 609 -8.77 36.77 -20.01
CA GLU A 609 -7.60 37.38 -19.35
C GLU A 609 -6.34 37.10 -20.16
N SER A 610 -5.38 38.03 -20.13
CA SER A 610 -4.10 37.86 -20.80
C SER A 610 -2.96 38.26 -19.89
N LEU A 611 -2.02 37.30 -19.61
CA LEU A 611 -0.94 37.47 -18.66
C LEU A 611 0.40 37.26 -19.31
N SER A 612 1.42 38.03 -18.90
CA SER A 612 2.84 37.78 -19.18
C SER A 612 3.44 36.81 -18.14
N MET A 613 4.62 36.26 -18.43
CA MET A 613 5.36 35.44 -17.50
C MET A 613 5.61 36.13 -16.16
N PHE A 614 5.93 37.42 -16.17
CA PHE A 614 6.21 38.18 -14.94
C PHE A 614 4.96 38.36 -14.08
N GLU A 615 3.79 38.52 -14.71
CA GLU A 615 2.52 38.63 -14.00
C GLU A 615 2.16 37.30 -13.37
N ILE A 616 2.37 36.18 -14.04
CA ILE A 616 2.13 34.85 -13.50
C ILE A 616 3.02 34.58 -12.29
N ILE A 617 4.33 34.85 -12.38
CA ILE A 617 5.26 34.65 -11.26
C ILE A 617 4.89 35.52 -10.03
N ALA A 618 4.28 36.68 -10.25
CA ALA A 618 3.88 37.61 -9.21
C ALA A 618 2.46 37.31 -8.63
N LEU A 619 1.78 36.27 -9.10
CA LEU A 619 0.43 35.92 -8.63
C LEU A 619 0.48 35.33 -7.22
N ASP A 620 0.03 36.10 -6.23
CA ASP A 620 -0.15 35.63 -4.85
C ASP A 620 -1.61 35.21 -4.55
N VAL A 621 -2.52 35.43 -5.48
CA VAL A 621 -3.96 35.23 -5.33
C VAL A 621 -4.52 34.54 -6.59
N PRO A 622 -5.64 33.82 -6.49
CA PRO A 622 -6.33 33.30 -7.67
C PRO A 622 -6.71 34.38 -8.67
N ILE A 623 -6.68 34.05 -9.95
CA ILE A 623 -7.23 34.88 -11.02
C ILE A 623 -8.76 34.72 -10.97
N ASP A 624 -9.42 35.83 -10.73
CA ASP A 624 -10.88 35.91 -10.54
C ASP A 624 -11.55 36.36 -11.82
N PHE A 625 -12.37 35.51 -12.42
CA PHE A 625 -13.22 35.89 -13.55
C PHE A 625 -14.59 36.31 -13.04
N THR A 626 -14.97 37.57 -13.30
CA THR A 626 -16.29 38.12 -12.93
C THR A 626 -17.31 37.75 -14.00
N LEU A 627 -18.17 36.80 -13.70
CA LEU A 627 -19.16 36.33 -14.67
C LEU A 627 -20.31 37.32 -14.86
N VAL A 628 -20.70 37.52 -16.10
CA VAL A 628 -21.85 38.33 -16.48
C VAL A 628 -23.10 37.42 -16.56
N GLU A 629 -24.29 38.02 -16.36
CA GLU A 629 -25.56 37.32 -16.48
C GLU A 629 -25.84 36.98 -17.95
N ASN A 630 -26.14 35.74 -18.21
CA ASN A 630 -26.54 35.22 -19.51
C ASN A 630 -28.07 35.27 -19.63
N GLN A 631 -28.58 35.71 -20.77
CA GLN A 631 -30.01 35.66 -21.05
C GLN A 631 -30.36 34.36 -21.78
N ALA A 632 -31.56 33.87 -21.57
CA ALA A 632 -32.02 32.69 -22.28
C ALA A 632 -32.29 33.02 -23.76
N PRO A 633 -32.03 32.06 -24.69
CA PRO A 633 -32.32 32.27 -26.10
C PRO A 633 -33.78 32.76 -26.34
N SER A 634 -33.97 33.62 -27.31
CA SER A 634 -35.29 34.07 -27.73
C SER A 634 -35.78 33.26 -28.92
N ILE A 635 -36.87 32.54 -28.77
CA ILE A 635 -37.51 31.79 -29.86
C ILE A 635 -38.34 32.77 -30.67
N ASN A 636 -38.02 32.95 -31.95
CA ASN A 636 -38.72 33.86 -32.84
C ASN A 636 -39.88 33.13 -33.54
N SER A 637 -39.69 31.92 -33.97
CA SER A 637 -40.74 31.13 -34.60
C SER A 637 -40.41 29.62 -34.53
N VAL A 638 -41.48 28.82 -34.54
CA VAL A 638 -41.43 27.35 -34.61
C VAL A 638 -42.47 26.86 -35.60
N THR A 639 -42.08 25.91 -36.43
CA THR A 639 -43.03 25.22 -37.31
C THR A 639 -43.18 23.76 -36.87
N PRO A 640 -44.34 23.14 -37.11
CA PRO A 640 -45.54 23.68 -37.67
C PRO A 640 -46.30 24.52 -36.64
N ASP A 641 -46.96 25.58 -37.13
CA ASP A 641 -47.82 26.49 -36.36
C ASP A 641 -49.30 26.28 -36.64
N SER A 642 -49.63 25.29 -37.46
CA SER A 642 -50.95 24.98 -37.98
C SER A 642 -51.14 23.46 -38.23
N THR A 643 -52.15 23.11 -39.01
CA THR A 643 -52.52 21.73 -39.35
C THR A 643 -51.41 21.09 -40.23
N VAL A 644 -51.06 19.86 -39.91
CA VAL A 644 -50.12 19.01 -40.67
C VAL A 644 -50.90 17.83 -41.24
N GLU A 645 -50.82 17.67 -42.53
CA GLU A 645 -51.39 16.48 -43.22
C GLU A 645 -50.34 15.41 -43.31
N ILE A 646 -50.73 14.18 -42.95
CA ILE A 646 -49.82 13.01 -42.97
C ILE A 646 -50.49 11.85 -43.76
N MET A 647 -49.74 11.16 -44.60
CA MET A 647 -50.01 9.80 -44.98
C MET A 647 -49.58 8.87 -43.85
N GLN A 648 -49.84 7.66 -43.80
CA GLN A 648 -49.77 6.60 -42.76
C GLN A 648 -48.72 6.69 -41.62
N THR A 649 -47.59 7.27 -41.76
CA THR A 649 -46.48 7.46 -40.79
C THR A 649 -45.42 8.40 -41.38
N ILE A 650 -45.74 9.58 -41.61
CA ILE A 650 -44.80 10.52 -42.24
C ILE A 650 -44.19 11.40 -41.18
N ALA A 651 -42.88 11.53 -41.30
CA ALA A 651 -42.13 12.55 -40.56
C ALA A 651 -42.44 13.92 -41.23
N PHE A 652 -42.87 14.87 -40.49
CA PHE A 652 -42.94 16.25 -40.96
C PHE A 652 -41.79 17.07 -40.38
N GLU A 653 -41.39 18.09 -41.11
CA GLU A 653 -40.28 18.94 -40.69
C GLU A 653 -40.72 19.98 -39.65
N SER A 654 -39.95 20.05 -38.55
CA SER A 654 -40.06 21.15 -37.63
C SER A 654 -38.81 22.00 -37.66
N ILE A 655 -38.98 23.29 -37.91
CA ILE A 655 -37.89 24.30 -37.95
C ILE A 655 -38.12 25.28 -36.80
N VAL A 656 -37.03 25.52 -36.08
CA VAL A 656 -36.97 26.48 -34.96
C VAL A 656 -36.05 27.61 -35.31
N ASP A 657 -36.57 28.83 -35.32
CA ASP A 657 -35.76 30.05 -35.44
C ASP A 657 -35.59 30.65 -34.05
N ALA A 658 -34.36 30.66 -33.55
CA ALA A 658 -34.03 31.22 -32.28
C ALA A 658 -32.72 32.02 -32.35
N VAL A 659 -32.62 33.05 -31.53
CA VAL A 659 -31.45 33.93 -31.40
C VAL A 659 -31.07 34.04 -29.93
N ASP A 660 -29.77 34.14 -29.70
CA ASP A 660 -29.16 34.27 -28.38
C ASP A 660 -28.27 35.50 -28.30
N ASP A 661 -27.97 36.01 -27.09
CA ASP A 661 -27.12 37.15 -26.86
C ASP A 661 -25.62 36.87 -27.03
N PHE A 662 -25.21 35.59 -26.87
CA PHE A 662 -23.81 35.13 -26.93
C PHE A 662 -23.56 33.96 -27.87
N ASP A 663 -24.54 33.09 -28.08
CA ASP A 663 -24.41 31.93 -28.92
C ASP A 663 -24.97 32.10 -30.33
N ASN A 664 -24.24 31.56 -31.30
CA ASN A 664 -24.78 31.39 -32.65
C ASN A 664 -25.75 30.20 -32.67
N SER A 665 -26.67 30.16 -33.62
CA SER A 665 -27.66 29.08 -33.77
C SER A 665 -27.08 27.68 -33.82
N GLU A 666 -25.83 27.51 -34.27
CA GLU A 666 -25.10 26.24 -34.30
C GLU A 666 -24.66 25.75 -32.91
N ASN A 667 -24.59 26.61 -31.93
CA ASN A 667 -24.22 26.31 -30.54
C ASN A 667 -25.40 26.02 -29.64
N LEU A 668 -26.59 26.45 -30.07
CA LEU A 668 -27.84 26.21 -29.35
C LEU A 668 -28.19 24.72 -29.39
N THR A 669 -28.85 24.25 -28.35
CA THR A 669 -29.41 22.90 -28.27
C THR A 669 -30.92 22.99 -28.29
N TYR A 670 -31.51 22.37 -29.28
CA TYR A 670 -32.93 22.33 -29.50
C TYR A 670 -33.52 21.03 -29.00
N GLN A 671 -34.62 21.09 -28.28
CA GLN A 671 -35.35 19.91 -27.83
C GLN A 671 -36.82 20.00 -28.27
N TRP A 672 -37.33 18.98 -28.91
CA TRP A 672 -38.73 18.85 -29.32
C TRP A 672 -39.39 17.78 -28.46
N GLN A 673 -40.56 18.11 -27.95
CA GLN A 673 -41.42 17.18 -27.22
C GLN A 673 -42.85 17.33 -27.76
N ILE A 674 -43.50 16.22 -28.05
CA ILE A 674 -44.88 16.22 -28.51
C ILE A 674 -45.72 15.54 -27.45
N PHE A 675 -46.81 16.20 -27.09
CA PHE A 675 -47.79 15.68 -26.16
C PHE A 675 -49.13 15.48 -26.89
N ASP A 676 -49.81 14.39 -26.57
CA ASP A 676 -51.19 14.15 -27.04
C ASP A 676 -52.22 15.02 -26.32
N SER A 677 -53.49 14.83 -26.69
CA SER A 677 -54.61 15.58 -26.07
C SER A 677 -54.80 15.33 -24.59
N ASP A 678 -54.28 14.23 -24.07
CA ASP A 678 -54.31 13.85 -22.66
C ASP A 678 -53.07 14.35 -21.89
N GLY A 679 -52.13 15.03 -22.56
CA GLY A 679 -50.86 15.54 -22.01
C GLY A 679 -49.78 14.49 -21.82
N ILE A 680 -49.88 13.34 -22.49
CA ILE A 680 -48.88 12.29 -22.44
C ILE A 680 -47.81 12.59 -23.50
N GLU A 681 -46.53 12.58 -23.09
CA GLU A 681 -45.40 12.74 -24.02
C GLU A 681 -45.30 11.50 -24.94
N ILE A 682 -45.47 11.75 -26.23
CA ILE A 682 -45.37 10.69 -27.27
C ILE A 682 -44.10 10.74 -28.09
N TYR A 683 -43.38 11.87 -28.05
CA TYR A 683 -42.13 12.07 -28.76
C TYR A 683 -41.22 13.02 -27.98
N SER A 684 -39.92 12.70 -27.96
CA SER A 684 -38.88 13.57 -27.39
C SER A 684 -37.58 13.35 -28.16
N TYR A 685 -36.98 14.46 -28.59
CA TYR A 685 -35.69 14.45 -29.29
C TYR A 685 -34.94 15.75 -29.06
N ALA A 686 -33.61 15.67 -28.95
CA ALA A 686 -32.76 16.83 -28.78
C ALA A 686 -31.58 16.80 -29.76
N ALA A 687 -31.29 17.95 -30.38
CA ALA A 687 -30.17 18.09 -31.32
C ALA A 687 -29.64 19.55 -31.34
N LYS A 688 -28.49 19.74 -31.93
CA LYS A 688 -27.91 21.07 -32.23
C LYS A 688 -28.41 21.69 -33.56
N ASN A 689 -29.08 20.91 -34.38
CA ASN A 689 -29.67 21.38 -35.62
C ASN A 689 -31.07 22.00 -35.32
N PRO A 690 -31.40 23.21 -35.76
CA PRO A 690 -32.71 23.79 -35.57
C PRO A 690 -33.83 23.12 -36.40
N VAL A 691 -33.48 22.16 -37.24
CA VAL A 691 -34.42 21.41 -38.09
C VAL A 691 -34.46 19.96 -37.61
N ASN A 692 -35.69 19.47 -37.40
CA ASN A 692 -35.89 18.07 -37.00
C ASN A 692 -37.10 17.46 -37.75
N GLN A 693 -37.02 16.17 -38.02
CA GLN A 693 -38.10 15.41 -38.60
C GLN A 693 -38.91 14.77 -37.45
N LEU A 694 -40.14 15.21 -37.28
CA LEU A 694 -41.07 14.75 -36.26
C LEU A 694 -41.99 13.66 -36.84
N THR A 695 -42.20 12.58 -36.07
CA THR A 695 -43.04 11.47 -36.53
C THR A 695 -44.23 11.26 -35.59
N ILE A 696 -45.46 11.32 -36.14
CA ILE A 696 -46.69 11.05 -35.42
C ILE A 696 -47.48 10.00 -36.22
N ALA A 697 -47.95 8.99 -35.51
CA ALA A 697 -48.57 7.82 -36.12
C ALA A 697 -50.10 7.88 -36.23
N SER A 698 -50.76 8.91 -35.70
CA SER A 698 -52.23 9.00 -35.65
C SER A 698 -52.71 10.42 -35.77
N PRO A 699 -53.83 10.67 -36.45
CA PRO A 699 -54.43 11.99 -36.49
C PRO A 699 -54.94 12.43 -35.11
N GLY A 700 -54.94 13.72 -34.90
CA GLY A 700 -55.40 14.30 -33.63
C GLY A 700 -54.84 15.67 -33.33
N ASN A 701 -55.22 16.21 -32.17
CA ASN A 701 -54.69 17.47 -31.68
C ASN A 701 -53.49 17.20 -30.77
N TYR A 702 -52.39 17.91 -30.99
CA TYR A 702 -51.15 17.73 -30.29
C TYR A 702 -50.60 19.10 -29.80
N LEU A 703 -49.72 19.01 -28.80
CA LEU A 703 -48.90 20.15 -28.38
C LEU A 703 -47.45 19.85 -28.70
N LEU A 704 -46.83 20.71 -29.47
CA LEU A 704 -45.40 20.69 -29.70
C LEU A 704 -44.76 21.66 -28.71
N GLN A 705 -43.98 21.16 -27.80
CA GLN A 705 -43.12 21.96 -26.94
C GLN A 705 -41.71 21.94 -27.55
N VAL A 706 -41.20 23.11 -27.85
CA VAL A 706 -39.81 23.30 -28.24
C VAL A 706 -39.11 24.07 -27.16
N SER A 707 -37.95 23.50 -26.72
CA SER A 707 -37.06 24.18 -25.78
C SER A 707 -35.73 24.44 -26.45
N VAL A 708 -35.22 25.64 -26.30
CA VAL A 708 -33.89 26.04 -26.82
C VAL A 708 -33.01 26.40 -25.64
N THR A 709 -31.89 25.76 -25.59
CA THR A 709 -30.88 25.92 -24.52
C THR A 709 -29.57 26.37 -25.13
N ASP A 710 -28.99 27.43 -24.60
CA ASP A 710 -27.68 27.93 -24.98
C ASP A 710 -26.53 27.10 -24.42
N SER A 711 -25.31 27.41 -24.77
CA SER A 711 -24.09 26.75 -24.26
C SER A 711 -23.90 26.95 -22.76
N ASN A 712 -24.52 27.94 -22.18
CA ASN A 712 -24.48 28.34 -20.78
C ASN A 712 -25.67 27.79 -19.95
N LEU A 713 -26.54 26.98 -20.57
CA LEU A 713 -27.73 26.31 -20.02
C LEU A 713 -28.87 27.25 -19.63
N ALA A 714 -28.90 28.50 -20.09
CA ALA A 714 -30.14 29.27 -20.03
C ALA A 714 -31.10 28.76 -21.12
N GLN A 715 -32.36 28.61 -20.76
CA GLN A 715 -33.35 27.95 -21.60
C GLN A 715 -34.59 28.76 -21.75
N SER A 716 -35.11 28.79 -22.95
CA SER A 716 -36.48 29.22 -23.22
C SER A 716 -37.29 28.10 -23.87
N SER A 717 -38.58 28.16 -23.76
CA SER A 717 -39.46 27.15 -24.35
C SER A 717 -40.74 27.80 -24.88
N GLU A 718 -41.27 27.25 -25.97
CA GLU A 718 -42.53 27.60 -26.56
C GLU A 718 -43.40 26.38 -26.73
N ILE A 719 -44.73 26.55 -26.59
CA ILE A 719 -45.68 25.46 -26.73
C ILE A 719 -46.68 25.86 -27.81
N ILE A 720 -46.75 25.06 -28.87
CA ILE A 720 -47.56 25.35 -30.05
C ILE A 720 -48.57 24.21 -30.20
N PRO A 721 -49.88 24.53 -30.21
CA PRO A 721 -50.87 23.55 -30.54
C PRO A 721 -50.92 23.37 -32.07
N PHE A 722 -50.97 22.13 -32.51
CA PHE A 722 -51.14 21.80 -33.94
C PHE A 722 -52.05 20.58 -34.11
N GLU A 723 -52.66 20.51 -35.26
CA GLU A 723 -53.54 19.41 -35.61
C GLU A 723 -52.89 18.53 -36.67
N VAL A 724 -52.96 17.25 -36.49
CA VAL A 724 -52.50 16.27 -37.49
C VAL A 724 -53.74 15.65 -38.13
N LYS A 725 -53.84 15.75 -39.42
CA LYS A 725 -54.89 15.13 -40.21
C LYS A 725 -54.25 14.09 -41.13
N LEU A 726 -55.00 13.09 -41.48
CA LEU A 726 -54.63 12.23 -42.57
C LEU A 726 -54.83 12.99 -43.88
N LEU A 727 -53.91 12.80 -44.86
CA LEU A 727 -53.98 13.29 -46.18
C LEU A 727 -55.23 12.70 -46.88
N ASP A 728 -55.93 13.52 -47.61
CA ASP A 728 -57.16 13.21 -48.34
C ASP A 728 -57.08 14.02 -49.66
N SER A 729 -56.44 13.42 -50.66
CA SER A 729 -55.98 14.13 -51.85
C SER A 729 -57.11 14.57 -52.79
N ASP A 730 -58.21 13.82 -52.82
CA ASP A 730 -59.35 14.15 -53.63
C ASP A 730 -60.53 14.83 -52.90
N ASN A 731 -60.39 14.96 -51.54
CA ASN A 731 -61.36 15.62 -50.67
C ASN A 731 -62.73 14.91 -50.66
N ASP A 732 -62.76 13.62 -50.76
CA ASP A 732 -64.02 12.90 -50.85
C ASP A 732 -64.54 12.39 -49.48
N TYR A 733 -63.75 12.43 -48.48
CA TYR A 733 -64.02 12.00 -47.09
C TYR A 733 -65.34 12.61 -46.54
N LEU A 734 -65.63 13.88 -46.86
CA LEU A 734 -66.75 14.58 -46.30
C LEU A 734 -68.05 14.37 -47.08
N SER A 735 -68.06 13.74 -48.28
CA SER A 735 -69.20 13.71 -49.16
C SER A 735 -69.87 12.33 -49.33
N THR A 736 -69.11 11.26 -49.16
CA THR A 736 -69.55 9.92 -49.60
C THR A 736 -69.33 8.79 -48.61
N CYS A 737 -68.44 8.96 -47.65
CA CYS A 737 -68.13 7.92 -46.64
C CYS A 737 -69.05 8.00 -45.40
N ASP A 738 -69.38 6.86 -44.83
CA ASP A 738 -70.16 6.72 -43.61
C ASP A 738 -69.30 6.88 -42.38
N ASP A 739 -69.50 7.93 -41.59
CA ASP A 739 -68.71 8.45 -40.44
C ASP A 739 -68.27 7.44 -39.37
N ASN A 740 -68.79 6.19 -39.36
CA ASN A 740 -68.53 5.25 -38.29
C ASN A 740 -67.61 4.06 -38.70
N THR A 741 -67.08 4.01 -39.91
CA THR A 741 -66.39 2.81 -40.39
C THR A 741 -65.06 3.02 -40.99
N TRP A 742 -64.53 4.22 -41.07
CA TRP A 742 -63.23 4.52 -41.64
C TRP A 742 -62.04 4.04 -40.85
N TYR A 743 -62.24 3.51 -39.63
CA TYR A 743 -61.21 2.86 -38.82
C TYR A 743 -61.02 1.35 -39.13
N ASP A 744 -61.76 0.77 -40.07
CA ASP A 744 -61.64 -0.67 -40.38
C ASP A 744 -60.53 -0.88 -41.39
N LEU A 745 -59.33 -1.08 -40.84
CA LEU A 745 -58.09 -1.42 -41.60
C LEU A 745 -58.17 -2.66 -42.50
N THR A 746 -59.30 -3.36 -42.54
CA THR A 746 -59.47 -4.61 -43.29
C THR A 746 -60.31 -4.48 -44.55
N ALA A 747 -60.97 -3.31 -44.78
CA ALA A 747 -61.82 -3.04 -45.89
C ALA A 747 -61.18 -2.08 -46.92
N ILE A 748 -60.87 -2.53 -48.10
CA ILE A 748 -60.50 -1.67 -49.25
C ILE A 748 -61.68 -0.84 -49.59
N ARG A 749 -61.56 0.46 -49.65
CA ARG A 749 -62.63 1.44 -49.91
C ARG A 749 -62.22 2.36 -51.05
N SER A 750 -63.18 3.05 -51.64
CA SER A 750 -62.96 4.09 -52.63
C SER A 750 -63.43 5.44 -52.09
N CYS A 751 -63.19 5.72 -50.81
CA CYS A 751 -63.41 7.01 -50.22
C CYS A 751 -62.76 7.15 -48.83
N GLY A 752 -62.30 8.28 -48.44
CA GLY A 752 -61.74 8.61 -47.20
C GLY A 752 -60.30 9.13 -47.29
N PRO A 753 -59.53 9.23 -46.17
CA PRO A 753 -58.08 9.59 -46.25
C PRO A 753 -57.32 8.59 -47.09
N ASP A 754 -56.35 9.00 -47.91
CA ASP A 754 -55.49 8.26 -48.79
C ASP A 754 -54.99 6.91 -48.24
N VAL A 755 -54.68 6.85 -46.96
CA VAL A 755 -54.23 5.64 -46.26
C VAL A 755 -55.28 4.51 -46.19
N TYR A 756 -56.56 4.84 -46.30
CA TYR A 756 -57.69 3.92 -46.24
C TYR A 756 -58.56 3.88 -47.51
N ASP A 757 -58.31 4.80 -48.42
CA ASP A 757 -58.84 4.81 -49.73
C ASP A 757 -58.09 3.78 -50.63
N ALA A 758 -58.66 3.41 -51.69
CA ALA A 758 -58.03 2.52 -52.65
C ALA A 758 -57.90 3.12 -54.02
N ASP A 759 -58.28 4.43 -54.17
CA ASP A 759 -58.25 5.22 -55.37
C ASP A 759 -58.14 6.67 -54.91
N ASP A 760 -56.97 7.02 -54.46
CA ASP A 760 -56.63 8.21 -53.70
C ASP A 760 -56.86 9.54 -54.41
N ASP A 761 -57.07 9.51 -55.72
CA ASP A 761 -57.36 10.67 -56.55
C ASP A 761 -58.67 10.60 -57.33
N ASN A 762 -59.47 9.52 -57.08
CA ASN A 762 -60.80 9.27 -57.71
C ASN A 762 -60.81 9.27 -59.27
N ASP A 763 -59.73 8.85 -59.89
CA ASP A 763 -59.71 8.73 -61.35
C ASP A 763 -60.39 7.45 -61.84
N GLY A 764 -60.71 6.51 -60.93
CA GLY A 764 -61.35 5.25 -61.23
C GLY A 764 -60.38 4.07 -61.36
N ILE A 765 -59.09 4.28 -61.20
CA ILE A 765 -58.03 3.26 -61.16
C ILE A 765 -57.57 3.16 -59.71
N ILE A 766 -57.52 1.98 -59.15
CA ILE A 766 -57.02 1.79 -57.76
C ILE A 766 -55.52 1.95 -57.67
N ASP A 767 -55.00 2.57 -56.57
CA ASP A 767 -53.59 2.92 -56.32
C ASP A 767 -52.63 1.79 -56.61
N SER A 768 -53.01 0.52 -56.35
CA SER A 768 -52.12 -0.63 -56.63
C SER A 768 -51.89 -0.89 -58.11
N ARG A 769 -52.60 -0.18 -59.01
CA ARG A 769 -52.51 -0.28 -60.45
C ARG A 769 -52.23 1.05 -61.08
N ASP A 770 -52.26 2.11 -60.36
CA ASP A 770 -51.97 3.47 -60.70
C ASP A 770 -50.50 3.77 -60.47
N VAL A 771 -49.87 4.37 -61.44
CA VAL A 771 -48.47 4.80 -61.35
C VAL A 771 -48.36 6.14 -60.60
N TRP A 772 -49.43 6.98 -60.67
CA TRP A 772 -49.52 8.27 -59.97
C TRP A 772 -50.79 8.34 -59.12
N PRO A 773 -50.87 7.57 -58.02
CA PRO A 773 -52.08 7.41 -57.22
C PRO A 773 -52.64 8.69 -56.57
N LEU A 774 -52.01 9.80 -56.78
CA LEU A 774 -52.45 11.12 -56.24
C LEU A 774 -52.68 12.13 -57.37
N ASP A 775 -52.66 11.72 -58.63
CA ASP A 775 -52.82 12.62 -59.80
C ASP A 775 -53.87 12.08 -60.78
N SER A 776 -55.08 12.47 -60.54
CA SER A 776 -56.29 12.02 -61.29
C SER A 776 -56.22 12.28 -62.84
N CYS A 777 -55.12 12.79 -63.31
CA CYS A 777 -54.91 13.02 -64.70
C CYS A 777 -54.18 11.89 -65.48
N ALA A 778 -53.53 10.94 -64.75
CA ALA A 778 -52.63 9.96 -65.34
C ALA A 778 -52.54 8.71 -64.46
N TRP A 779 -52.51 7.51 -65.02
CA TRP A 779 -52.48 6.27 -64.24
C TRP A 779 -51.55 5.19 -64.79
N GLN A 780 -51.13 5.36 -66.09
CA GLN A 780 -50.34 4.33 -66.76
C GLN A 780 -49.04 4.89 -67.36
N ASP A 781 -47.97 4.17 -67.10
CA ASP A 781 -46.62 4.38 -67.68
C ASP A 781 -46.16 2.98 -68.12
N THR A 782 -46.18 2.74 -69.42
CA THR A 782 -45.93 1.40 -69.94
C THR A 782 -44.46 1.02 -70.05
N ASP A 783 -43.60 2.01 -70.19
CA ASP A 783 -42.16 1.72 -70.31
C ASP A 783 -41.38 2.06 -69.00
N GLY A 784 -42.03 2.73 -68.04
CA GLY A 784 -41.46 3.03 -66.73
C GLY A 784 -40.45 4.22 -66.75
N ASP A 785 -40.61 5.14 -67.67
CA ASP A 785 -39.70 6.28 -67.80
C ASP A 785 -40.10 7.51 -66.93
N GLY A 786 -41.32 7.48 -66.36
CA GLY A 786 -41.88 8.47 -65.51
C GLY A 786 -42.74 9.54 -66.22
N HIS A 787 -43.09 9.25 -67.45
CA HIS A 787 -44.07 10.01 -68.21
C HIS A 787 -45.33 9.17 -68.46
N PRO A 788 -46.56 9.68 -68.27
CA PRO A 788 -47.76 8.92 -68.48
C PRO A 788 -48.05 8.68 -69.94
N ASP A 789 -48.55 7.47 -70.30
CA ASP A 789 -48.99 7.11 -71.65
C ASP A 789 -50.13 8.07 -72.18
N GLU A 790 -50.99 8.53 -71.29
CA GLU A 790 -52.07 9.44 -71.66
C GLU A 790 -52.34 10.39 -70.47
N ILE A 791 -52.51 11.69 -70.70
CA ILE A 791 -52.99 12.68 -69.74
C ILE A 791 -54.44 13.01 -70.01
N ASN A 792 -55.28 12.64 -69.05
CA ASN A 792 -56.73 12.84 -69.15
C ASN A 792 -57.33 13.43 -67.90
N CYS A 793 -57.16 14.72 -67.72
CA CYS A 793 -57.56 15.42 -66.50
C CYS A 793 -59.08 15.56 -66.40
N PRO A 794 -59.70 15.33 -65.24
CA PRO A 794 -61.09 15.71 -64.95
C PRO A 794 -61.30 17.22 -65.12
N GLU A 795 -62.52 17.61 -65.35
CA GLU A 795 -62.86 19.04 -65.64
C GLU A 795 -62.46 19.95 -64.43
N GLY A 796 -61.42 20.73 -64.63
CA GLY A 796 -60.89 21.70 -63.59
C GLY A 796 -59.67 21.24 -62.86
N MET A 797 -59.12 20.04 -63.16
CA MET A 797 -57.80 19.56 -62.67
C MET A 797 -56.71 19.88 -63.68
N GLU A 798 -55.49 20.07 -63.14
CA GLU A 798 -54.27 20.28 -63.96
C GLU A 798 -53.18 19.42 -63.35
N THR A 799 -52.30 18.82 -64.15
CA THR A 799 -51.15 18.06 -63.71
C THR A 799 -49.85 18.73 -64.11
N GLU A 800 -48.79 18.48 -63.41
CA GLU A 800 -47.45 18.85 -63.81
C GLU A 800 -46.76 17.79 -64.66
N LEU A 801 -47.39 16.66 -64.86
CA LEU A 801 -46.89 15.58 -65.71
C LEU A 801 -46.95 15.99 -67.18
N PHE A 802 -46.11 15.33 -67.95
CA PHE A 802 -46.07 15.50 -69.44
C PHE A 802 -46.33 14.13 -70.04
N GLU A 803 -47.31 14.07 -71.01
CA GLU A 803 -47.67 12.89 -71.71
C GLU A 803 -46.47 12.35 -72.53
N ASP A 804 -46.25 11.05 -72.42
CA ASP A 804 -45.25 10.35 -73.22
C ASP A 804 -45.60 10.42 -74.71
N GLN A 805 -44.62 10.31 -75.49
CA GLN A 805 -44.73 10.28 -76.97
C GLN A 805 -44.24 8.96 -77.57
N ASP A 806 -43.78 8.00 -76.71
CA ASP A 806 -43.24 6.71 -77.05
C ASP A 806 -43.58 5.67 -75.97
N ASP A 807 -44.87 5.44 -75.81
CA ASP A 807 -45.47 4.72 -74.65
C ASP A 807 -44.86 3.34 -74.33
N ASP A 808 -44.16 2.71 -75.29
CA ASP A 808 -43.50 1.43 -75.03
C ASP A 808 -41.95 1.52 -75.00
N GLY A 809 -41.42 2.77 -75.11
CA GLY A 809 -40.00 3.07 -74.97
C GLY A 809 -39.11 2.39 -76.09
N ASP A 810 -39.70 2.02 -77.27
CA ASP A 810 -38.95 1.34 -78.27
C ASP A 810 -38.17 2.30 -79.21
N GLY A 811 -38.40 3.59 -79.08
CA GLY A 811 -37.77 4.68 -79.79
C GLY A 811 -38.52 5.07 -81.08
N THR A 812 -39.75 4.64 -81.23
CA THR A 812 -40.66 5.03 -82.29
C THR A 812 -41.85 5.76 -81.69
N PRO A 813 -42.06 7.04 -81.98
CA PRO A 813 -43.19 7.74 -81.37
C PRO A 813 -44.54 7.10 -81.80
N ASP A 814 -45.51 6.99 -80.84
CA ASP A 814 -46.83 6.37 -80.94
C ASP A 814 -47.60 6.81 -82.16
N ILE A 815 -47.44 8.05 -82.59
CA ILE A 815 -48.10 8.60 -83.79
C ILE A 815 -47.64 7.93 -85.10
N LEU A 816 -46.55 7.18 -85.02
CA LEU A 816 -45.95 6.46 -86.12
C LEU A 816 -46.18 4.96 -86.03
N GLU A 817 -46.71 4.44 -84.97
CA GLU A 817 -46.99 3.05 -84.76
C GLU A 817 -48.40 2.66 -85.26
N GLY A 818 -48.43 1.88 -86.15
CA GLY A 818 -49.68 1.23 -86.63
C GLY A 818 -49.91 -0.08 -85.89
N SER A 819 -50.99 -0.20 -85.14
CA SER A 819 -51.37 -1.32 -84.38
C SER A 819 -50.92 -2.73 -84.86
N SER A 820 -50.09 -3.42 -84.06
CA SER A 820 -49.99 -4.88 -84.10
C SER A 820 -49.62 -5.51 -82.75
N THR A 821 -50.41 -6.44 -82.38
CA THR A 821 -50.46 -7.20 -81.18
C THR A 821 -49.21 -8.03 -80.82
N SER A 822 -48.84 -7.98 -79.54
CA SER A 822 -48.30 -9.02 -78.68
C SER A 822 -47.34 -10.09 -79.20
N SER A 823 -46.25 -10.27 -78.55
CA SER A 823 -45.84 -11.59 -77.96
C SER A 823 -44.74 -11.50 -76.94
N ASN A 824 -45.03 -12.10 -75.84
CA ASN A 824 -44.07 -12.36 -74.71
C ASN A 824 -42.89 -13.21 -75.13
N GLN A 825 -41.65 -12.82 -74.84
CA GLN A 825 -40.60 -13.78 -74.58
C GLN A 825 -39.71 -13.28 -73.47
N PHE A 826 -39.74 -14.05 -72.39
CA PHE A 826 -38.81 -13.91 -71.27
C PHE A 826 -37.42 -14.42 -71.69
N ASP A 827 -36.44 -13.63 -71.67
CA ASP A 827 -35.08 -14.03 -72.00
C ASP A 827 -34.28 -14.48 -70.73
N SER A 828 -33.70 -15.68 -70.81
CA SER A 828 -33.07 -16.43 -69.70
C SER A 828 -31.74 -15.84 -69.18
N VAL A 829 -31.30 -14.71 -69.68
CA VAL A 829 -29.97 -14.13 -69.35
C VAL A 829 -30.02 -13.31 -68.10
N THR A 830 -31.17 -12.74 -67.71
CA THR A 830 -31.33 -11.88 -66.50
C THR A 830 -31.26 -12.67 -65.22
N LEU A 831 -31.61 -13.98 -65.20
CA LEU A 831 -31.56 -14.83 -64.01
C LEU A 831 -30.13 -15.23 -63.59
N ILE A 832 -29.20 -15.33 -64.60
CA ILE A 832 -27.79 -15.71 -64.31
C ILE A 832 -27.01 -14.56 -63.70
N LEU A 833 -27.29 -13.33 -64.08
CA LEU A 833 -26.59 -12.14 -63.48
C LEU A 833 -26.98 -11.87 -62.03
N LEU A 834 -28.20 -12.12 -61.65
CA LEU A 834 -28.69 -11.96 -60.27
C LEU A 834 -28.08 -12.98 -59.30
N VAL A 835 -27.85 -14.24 -59.76
CA VAL A 835 -27.19 -15.28 -58.96
C VAL A 835 -25.71 -14.98 -58.76
N ILE A 836 -25.03 -14.40 -59.72
CA ILE A 836 -23.61 -14.04 -59.62
C ILE A 836 -23.41 -12.87 -58.64
N ILE A 837 -24.30 -11.89 -58.59
CA ILE A 837 -24.19 -10.74 -57.66
C ILE A 837 -24.44 -11.22 -56.21
N VAL A 838 -25.37 -12.13 -55.95
CA VAL A 838 -25.63 -12.67 -54.63
C VAL A 838 -24.47 -13.52 -54.10
N VAL A 839 -23.78 -14.26 -54.99
CA VAL A 839 -22.60 -15.05 -54.60
C VAL A 839 -21.38 -14.17 -54.30
N VAL A 840 -21.16 -13.10 -55.06
CA VAL A 840 -20.02 -12.19 -54.86
C VAL A 840 -20.20 -11.37 -53.60
N VAL A 841 -21.40 -10.89 -53.28
CA VAL A 841 -21.69 -10.18 -52.04
C VAL A 841 -21.62 -11.11 -50.84
N GLY A 842 -22.06 -12.36 -50.94
CA GLY A 842 -21.95 -13.38 -49.89
C GLY A 842 -20.49 -13.73 -49.57
N VAL A 843 -19.61 -13.84 -50.54
CA VAL A 843 -18.17 -14.10 -50.32
C VAL A 843 -17.45 -12.91 -49.72
N PHE A 844 -17.87 -11.68 -49.99
CA PHE A 844 -17.29 -10.49 -49.42
C PHE A 844 -17.65 -10.32 -47.93
N ILE A 845 -18.88 -10.68 -47.55
CA ILE A 845 -19.34 -10.64 -46.17
C ILE A 845 -18.67 -11.74 -45.31
N ILE A 846 -18.40 -12.91 -45.89
CA ILE A 846 -17.69 -13.99 -45.19
C ILE A 846 -16.20 -13.68 -44.98
N ARG A 847 -15.57 -12.93 -45.89
CA ARG A 847 -14.16 -12.54 -45.79
C ARG A 847 -13.91 -11.37 -44.84
N SER A 848 -14.92 -10.50 -44.68
CA SER A 848 -14.87 -9.38 -43.72
C SER A 848 -15.01 -9.83 -42.22
N ARG A 849 -15.55 -11.03 -41.95
CA ARG A 849 -15.70 -11.57 -40.58
C ARG A 849 -14.50 -12.40 -40.08
N ARG A 850 -13.47 -12.65 -40.91
CA ARG A 850 -12.25 -13.39 -40.52
C ARG A 850 -11.02 -12.53 -40.21
N GLY A 851 -11.15 -11.22 -40.21
CA GLY A 851 -10.07 -10.27 -39.92
C GLY A 851 -10.08 -9.64 -38.53
N LEU A 852 -10.83 -10.17 -37.58
CA LEU A 852 -10.95 -9.62 -36.21
C LEU A 852 -10.79 -10.72 -35.13
N GLN A 853 -9.76 -11.56 -35.31
CA GLN A 853 -9.23 -12.40 -34.24
C GLN A 853 -7.78 -12.79 -34.60
N GLU A 854 -6.86 -11.89 -34.25
CA GLU A 854 -5.48 -12.17 -33.85
C GLU A 854 -4.98 -10.99 -33.01
#